data_c2e829c22de2eaa5eab9d00ab2eafdeb
#
_entry.id   c2e829c22de2eaa5eab9d00ab2eafdeb
#
_cell.length_a   1.000
_cell.length_b   1.000
_cell.length_c   1.000
_cell.angle_alpha   90.00
_cell.angle_beta   90.00
_cell.angle_gamma   90.00
#
_symmetry.space_group_name_H-M   'P 1'
#
loop_
_entity.id
_entity.type
_entity.pdbx_description
1 polymer ?
#
loop_
_entity_poly.entity_id
_entity_poly.type
_entity_poly.pdbx_seq_one_letter_code
_entity_poly.pdbx_strand_id
1 'polypeptide(L)'
;MPDYSGQVTHVEPALTSLWLIPLLPLLGAATNAIFGRALQKSAFGRDLQKKLHIGSFGVTLVAVGAMLGAFALGLANFAKLWSLDPGHRYLYTYAWQMVRIGSLDVNFSFALDPLSALMTLIITGVGSLIHIYAASYMESEPAYWRFFTYLNLFVFSMLLLVLGDNFIVMFFGWEGVGLCSYLLIGFWYKDYRKATAGMKAFVVNRVGDWGFICGLALLFWGMGGKWLDGRYLSDYRPRFIAVEAEALAHGAHGAAHGAAGEHGAKGEHGAHGAKGEHGEHGAGAKTDSEKAGAKGTLTFTGAPGAKVYLGIADRAQLAARPKEFGTSPFYRKEIPAGAHSIVVVPGDGAVVSGDGFEVASIERVTIEEGKDTVIATVGPTVTFRELHDQLVIKDGSGKHFLKDALKEKTTWGGMALVTLACLFMFVGATGKSAQIPLFVWLPDAMAGPTPVSALIHAATMVTAGVYMIARLSFLFSLSPTAGGVVALVGASTALFAATIGFFQYDIKKVLAYSTVSQLGFMFIGVGVGAYWAGVFHLMTHAFFKACLFLGSGSVIHGMHAVEHDEVAVQDMRNMGGLRRVMPLTARTYQIACFAITAAPIPFFAGFWSKDEILWKAFGTLNTGAIPGVLIYLMGLSAALGTSFYMWRSYYLTFEGPHARPEIKDKVHESPAAITYVLVTLAALSALAGVLFGFSSHFVGGHGEPILEQWLHPVLAHAEGSFKPYSLGLELTLMAVSVGGAIGSWFLARSKYGASRSPHWAEAERELPAFELLQNKYYIDEIYAAYVVRPFMGLRLIFAEMDRWIVDGLVNGVGVLTRLASWITGAIDRYLVDGAVNFVAEGTLNAGVKLRSLQTGRIQNYVYGLLGGVAFFSIVQYFLK
;
A
#
# COMPACT_ATOMS: atom_id res chain seq x y z
N MET A 1 -5.92 -14.76 -19.22
CA MET A 1 -5.99 -13.32 -19.00
C MET A 1 -7.36 -12.81 -19.32
N PRO A 2 -7.90 -11.86 -18.57
CA PRO A 2 -8.89 -11.03 -19.18
C PRO A 2 -8.22 -10.38 -20.38
N ASP A 3 -8.86 -10.49 -21.50
CA ASP A 3 -8.45 -9.80 -22.72
C ASP A 3 -8.67 -8.30 -22.49
N TYR A 4 -7.69 -7.60 -21.90
CA TYR A 4 -7.71 -6.14 -21.80
C TYR A 4 -7.56 -5.46 -23.15
N SER A 5 -7.47 -6.23 -24.26
CA SER A 5 -7.46 -5.74 -25.63
C SER A 5 -8.79 -5.11 -26.06
N GLY A 6 -9.87 -5.35 -25.33
CA GLY A 6 -11.16 -4.75 -25.55
C GLY A 6 -11.37 -3.48 -24.75
N GLN A 7 -11.27 -2.34 -25.41
CA GLN A 7 -11.74 -1.02 -24.97
C GLN A 7 -11.52 -0.69 -23.49
N VAL A 8 -10.41 -0.03 -23.19
CA VAL A 8 -10.39 0.89 -22.05
C VAL A 8 -11.47 1.91 -22.34
N THR A 9 -12.60 1.75 -21.69
CA THR A 9 -13.66 2.74 -21.77
C THR A 9 -13.10 3.96 -21.07
N HIS A 10 -12.57 4.91 -21.85
CA HIS A 10 -12.30 6.25 -21.36
C HIS A 10 -13.63 6.74 -20.81
N VAL A 11 -13.72 6.82 -19.49
CA VAL A 11 -14.88 7.39 -18.86
C VAL A 11 -14.84 8.87 -19.18
N GLU A 12 -15.77 9.32 -20.01
CA GLU A 12 -15.94 10.74 -20.30
C GLU A 12 -15.97 11.56 -18.98
N PRO A 13 -15.32 12.75 -18.94
CA PRO A 13 -14.96 13.43 -17.69
C PRO A 13 -16.11 13.88 -16.80
N ALA A 14 -17.36 13.82 -17.22
CA ALA A 14 -18.38 14.69 -16.67
C ALA A 14 -19.10 14.19 -15.40
N LEU A 15 -19.29 12.88 -15.15
CA LEU A 15 -20.10 12.41 -14.02
C LEU A 15 -19.63 11.11 -13.33
N THR A 16 -18.63 10.47 -13.87
CA THR A 16 -18.12 9.17 -13.36
C THR A 16 -16.60 9.17 -13.11
N SER A 17 -15.99 10.32 -12.95
CA SER A 17 -14.54 10.40 -12.73
C SER A 17 -14.17 9.76 -11.39
N LEU A 18 -13.34 8.72 -11.44
CA LEU A 18 -12.90 7.93 -10.28
C LEU A 18 -12.25 8.79 -9.20
N TRP A 19 -11.61 9.89 -9.59
CA TRP A 19 -10.95 10.82 -8.68
C TRP A 19 -11.93 11.54 -7.73
N LEU A 20 -13.22 11.63 -8.07
CA LEU A 20 -14.24 12.21 -7.19
C LEU A 20 -14.47 11.34 -5.94
N ILE A 21 -14.30 10.03 -6.04
CA ILE A 21 -14.50 9.10 -4.91
C ILE A 21 -13.58 9.45 -3.73
N PRO A 22 -12.25 9.55 -3.89
CA PRO A 22 -11.36 9.98 -2.81
C PRO A 22 -11.45 11.49 -2.52
N LEU A 23 -11.78 12.33 -3.50
CA LEU A 23 -11.87 13.77 -3.31
C LEU A 23 -12.93 14.18 -2.28
N LEU A 24 -14.09 13.51 -2.26
CA LEU A 24 -15.15 13.87 -1.33
C LEU A 24 -14.73 13.74 0.14
N PRO A 25 -14.14 12.63 0.62
CA PRO A 25 -13.58 12.58 1.98
C PRO A 25 -12.47 13.61 2.21
N LEU A 26 -11.63 13.92 1.23
CA LEU A 26 -10.62 14.96 1.35
C LEU A 26 -11.25 16.34 1.56
N LEU A 27 -12.30 16.67 0.79
CA LEU A 27 -13.05 17.92 0.96
C LEU A 27 -13.75 17.97 2.31
N GLY A 28 -14.29 16.84 2.78
CA GLY A 28 -14.85 16.70 4.12
C GLY A 28 -13.82 16.98 5.21
N ALA A 29 -12.63 16.41 5.07
CA ALA A 29 -11.50 16.67 5.96
C ALA A 29 -11.07 18.13 5.94
N ALA A 30 -10.86 18.72 4.76
CA ALA A 30 -10.44 20.11 4.59
C ALA A 30 -11.47 21.09 5.16
N THR A 31 -12.75 20.88 4.86
CA THR A 31 -13.84 21.73 5.37
C THR A 31 -13.90 21.68 6.89
N ASN A 32 -13.82 20.49 7.49
CA ASN A 32 -13.81 20.35 8.95
C ASN A 32 -12.51 20.88 9.57
N ALA A 33 -11.36 20.79 8.89
CA ALA A 33 -10.12 21.37 9.37
C ALA A 33 -10.18 22.91 9.44
N ILE A 34 -10.73 23.54 8.40
CA ILE A 34 -10.77 25.01 8.27
C ILE A 34 -11.94 25.61 9.06
N PHE A 35 -13.13 25.06 8.88
CA PHE A 35 -14.38 25.64 9.39
C PHE A 35 -14.97 24.86 10.57
N GLY A 36 -14.49 23.65 10.88
CA GLY A 36 -15.13 22.75 11.83
C GLY A 36 -15.27 23.32 13.24
N ARG A 37 -14.30 24.12 13.73
CA ARG A 37 -14.40 24.80 15.02
C ARG A 37 -15.56 25.83 15.04
N ALA A 38 -15.77 26.51 13.93
CA ALA A 38 -16.88 27.46 13.80
C ALA A 38 -18.22 26.71 13.67
N LEU A 39 -18.26 25.64 12.88
CA LEU A 39 -19.42 24.76 12.72
C LEU A 39 -19.83 24.13 14.06
N GLN A 40 -18.89 23.68 14.87
CA GLN A 40 -19.15 23.09 16.18
C GLN A 40 -19.74 24.09 17.18
N LYS A 41 -19.35 25.36 17.10
CA LYS A 41 -19.89 26.45 17.95
C LYS A 41 -21.21 27.05 17.44
N SER A 42 -21.54 26.77 16.18
CA SER A 42 -22.72 27.35 15.56
C SER A 42 -24.03 26.87 16.18
N ALA A 43 -25.08 27.68 16.05
CA ALA A 43 -26.43 27.28 16.42
C ALA A 43 -27.12 26.40 15.39
N PHE A 44 -26.48 26.19 14.22
CA PHE A 44 -27.06 25.48 13.11
C PHE A 44 -27.40 24.02 13.47
N GLY A 45 -28.68 23.69 13.37
CA GLY A 45 -29.18 22.33 13.61
C GLY A 45 -29.15 21.86 15.07
N ARG A 46 -29.11 22.76 16.07
CA ARG A 46 -29.07 22.39 17.52
C ARG A 46 -30.22 21.49 17.97
N ASP A 47 -31.42 21.68 17.48
CA ASP A 47 -32.57 20.84 17.84
C ASP A 47 -32.37 19.41 17.28
N LEU A 48 -31.90 19.31 16.04
CA LEU A 48 -31.57 18.03 15.42
C LEU A 48 -30.36 17.35 16.07
N GLN A 49 -29.37 18.13 16.47
CA GLN A 49 -28.20 17.66 17.23
C GLN A 49 -28.65 16.98 18.54
N LYS A 50 -29.50 17.62 19.32
CA LYS A 50 -30.03 17.05 20.58
C LYS A 50 -30.88 15.81 20.32
N LYS A 51 -31.75 15.84 19.30
CA LYS A 51 -32.65 14.73 18.96
C LYS A 51 -31.87 13.50 18.48
N LEU A 52 -30.74 13.69 17.78
CA LEU A 52 -29.91 12.63 17.22
C LEU A 52 -28.76 12.20 18.16
N HIS A 53 -28.59 12.86 19.30
CA HIS A 53 -27.47 12.63 20.22
C HIS A 53 -26.12 12.69 19.49
N ILE A 54 -25.77 13.80 18.84
CA ILE A 54 -24.54 14.02 18.11
C ILE A 54 -23.83 15.29 18.60
N GLY A 55 -22.48 15.32 18.52
CA GLY A 55 -21.68 16.41 19.07
C GLY A 55 -21.79 17.76 18.33
N SER A 56 -22.05 17.74 17.02
CA SER A 56 -22.29 18.94 16.20
C SER A 56 -22.95 18.56 14.89
N PHE A 57 -24.09 19.12 14.60
CA PHE A 57 -24.81 18.84 13.34
C PHE A 57 -24.02 19.29 12.11
N GLY A 58 -23.43 20.49 12.13
CA GLY A 58 -22.66 21.01 10.99
C GLY A 58 -21.43 20.18 10.65
N VAL A 59 -20.62 19.81 11.65
CA VAL A 59 -19.44 18.94 11.45
C VAL A 59 -19.86 17.55 10.98
N THR A 60 -20.90 16.98 11.59
CA THR A 60 -21.42 15.65 11.21
C THR A 60 -21.94 15.64 9.78
N LEU A 61 -22.71 16.65 9.39
CA LEU A 61 -23.25 16.76 8.02
C LEU A 61 -22.15 16.77 6.97
N VAL A 62 -21.09 17.53 7.20
CA VAL A 62 -19.90 17.58 6.29
C VAL A 62 -19.21 16.21 6.26
N ALA A 63 -18.91 15.64 7.43
CA ALA A 63 -18.14 14.40 7.50
C ALA A 63 -18.91 13.19 6.95
N VAL A 64 -20.13 12.97 7.43
CA VAL A 64 -20.98 11.84 7.00
C VAL A 64 -21.48 12.05 5.57
N GLY A 65 -21.82 13.30 5.20
CA GLY A 65 -22.25 13.63 3.85
C GLY A 65 -21.15 13.33 2.80
N ALA A 66 -19.89 13.68 3.10
CA ALA A 66 -18.76 13.36 2.24
C ALA A 66 -18.58 11.84 2.06
N MET A 67 -18.76 11.07 3.14
CA MET A 67 -18.65 9.61 3.10
C MET A 67 -19.79 8.95 2.32
N LEU A 68 -21.03 9.37 2.56
CA LEU A 68 -22.18 8.84 1.82
C LEU A 68 -22.13 9.22 0.35
N GLY A 69 -21.63 10.42 0.01
CA GLY A 69 -21.36 10.82 -1.37
C GLY A 69 -20.32 9.93 -2.04
N ALA A 70 -19.20 9.65 -1.35
CA ALA A 70 -18.16 8.76 -1.85
C ALA A 70 -18.69 7.32 -2.04
N PHE A 71 -19.54 6.84 -1.13
CA PHE A 71 -20.18 5.53 -1.25
C PHE A 71 -21.13 5.47 -2.44
N ALA A 72 -21.98 6.49 -2.63
CA ALA A 72 -22.89 6.57 -3.76
C ALA A 72 -22.16 6.57 -5.10
N LEU A 73 -21.06 7.35 -5.22
CA LEU A 73 -20.21 7.34 -6.41
C LEU A 73 -19.50 6.00 -6.60
N GLY A 74 -19.01 5.38 -5.53
CA GLY A 74 -18.42 4.04 -5.55
C GLY A 74 -19.42 3.01 -6.08
N LEU A 75 -20.67 3.05 -5.59
CA LEU A 75 -21.74 2.15 -6.02
C LEU A 75 -22.13 2.38 -7.49
N ALA A 76 -22.20 3.62 -7.94
CA ALA A 76 -22.48 3.95 -9.34
C ALA A 76 -21.39 3.43 -10.29
N ASN A 77 -20.12 3.60 -9.93
CA ASN A 77 -19.00 3.08 -10.71
C ASN A 77 -18.92 1.54 -10.65
N PHE A 78 -19.25 0.93 -9.50
CA PHE A 78 -19.38 -0.52 -9.38
C PHE A 78 -20.50 -1.06 -10.32
N ALA A 79 -21.67 -0.42 -10.34
CA ALA A 79 -22.77 -0.82 -11.23
C ALA A 79 -22.36 -0.72 -12.69
N LYS A 80 -21.63 0.34 -13.08
CA LYS A 80 -21.06 0.47 -14.42
C LYS A 80 -20.07 -0.65 -14.72
N LEU A 81 -19.16 -0.95 -13.79
CA LEU A 81 -18.19 -2.02 -13.96
C LEU A 81 -18.86 -3.41 -14.05
N TRP A 82 -19.94 -3.60 -13.29
CA TRP A 82 -20.74 -4.84 -13.32
C TRP A 82 -21.42 -5.07 -14.67
N SER A 83 -21.85 -4.01 -15.32
CA SER A 83 -22.50 -4.08 -16.65
C SER A 83 -21.54 -4.38 -17.79
N LEU A 84 -20.23 -4.34 -17.57
CA LEU A 84 -19.22 -4.69 -18.56
C LEU A 84 -18.97 -6.21 -18.58
N ASP A 85 -18.59 -6.72 -19.75
CA ASP A 85 -18.13 -8.10 -19.87
C ASP A 85 -16.95 -8.38 -18.94
N PRO A 86 -16.81 -9.58 -18.35
CA PRO A 86 -15.76 -9.88 -17.39
C PRO A 86 -14.35 -9.50 -17.84
N GLY A 87 -14.00 -9.69 -19.12
CA GLY A 87 -12.72 -9.32 -19.70
C GLY A 87 -12.47 -7.81 -19.85
N HIS A 88 -13.54 -6.99 -19.76
CA HIS A 88 -13.49 -5.54 -19.95
C HIS A 88 -13.71 -4.75 -18.65
N ARG A 89 -13.71 -5.40 -17.48
CA ARG A 89 -13.97 -4.77 -16.18
C ARG A 89 -12.77 -3.97 -15.70
N TYR A 90 -12.47 -2.87 -16.35
CA TYR A 90 -11.40 -1.96 -15.99
C TYR A 90 -11.77 -0.53 -16.38
N LEU A 91 -11.94 0.36 -15.39
CA LEU A 91 -12.16 1.79 -15.56
C LEU A 91 -10.91 2.55 -15.16
N TYR A 92 -10.49 3.50 -15.93
CA TYR A 92 -9.27 4.28 -15.72
C TYR A 92 -9.53 5.77 -15.86
N THR A 93 -8.90 6.57 -14.99
CA THR A 93 -8.94 8.03 -15.06
C THR A 93 -7.55 8.59 -14.80
N TYR A 94 -7.02 9.30 -15.77
CA TYR A 94 -5.82 10.11 -15.65
C TYR A 94 -6.18 11.46 -15.03
N ALA A 95 -5.42 11.91 -14.01
CA ALA A 95 -5.59 13.22 -13.38
C ALA A 95 -4.51 14.20 -13.86
N TRP A 96 -3.24 13.93 -13.60
CA TRP A 96 -2.10 14.70 -14.07
C TRP A 96 -0.81 13.89 -14.05
N GLN A 97 0.19 14.34 -14.82
CA GLN A 97 1.54 13.79 -14.76
C GLN A 97 2.25 14.34 -13.51
N MET A 98 2.80 13.43 -12.70
CA MET A 98 3.46 13.79 -11.44
C MET A 98 4.96 13.95 -11.61
N VAL A 99 5.62 12.96 -12.21
CA VAL A 99 7.07 12.94 -12.44
C VAL A 99 7.34 12.29 -13.77
N ARG A 100 8.22 12.89 -14.57
CA ARG A 100 8.76 12.30 -15.77
C ARG A 100 10.28 12.43 -15.78
N ILE A 101 10.96 11.29 -15.83
CA ILE A 101 12.44 11.24 -15.85
C ILE A 101 12.84 10.20 -16.90
N GLY A 102 13.29 10.69 -18.06
CA GLY A 102 13.60 9.81 -19.20
C GLY A 102 12.36 9.03 -19.64
N SER A 103 12.43 7.71 -19.60
CA SER A 103 11.31 6.82 -19.92
C SER A 103 10.39 6.49 -18.74
N LEU A 104 10.79 6.85 -17.52
CA LEU A 104 9.95 6.64 -16.33
C LEU A 104 8.90 7.77 -16.28
N ASP A 105 7.65 7.39 -16.53
CA ASP A 105 6.49 8.27 -16.45
C ASP A 105 5.61 7.88 -15.27
N VAL A 106 5.51 8.76 -14.29
CA VAL A 106 4.70 8.56 -13.08
C VAL A 106 3.50 9.49 -13.15
N ASN A 107 2.35 8.91 -13.35
CA ASN A 107 1.09 9.61 -13.45
C ASN A 107 0.30 9.54 -12.15
N PHE A 108 -0.38 10.60 -11.78
CA PHE A 108 -1.40 10.56 -10.75
C PHE A 108 -2.70 10.12 -11.43
N SER A 109 -2.99 8.83 -11.31
CA SER A 109 -4.07 8.18 -12.04
C SER A 109 -4.77 7.15 -11.16
N PHE A 110 -6.01 6.86 -11.50
CA PHE A 110 -6.89 5.99 -10.75
C PHE A 110 -7.41 4.86 -11.64
N ALA A 111 -7.46 3.67 -11.08
CA ALA A 111 -8.03 2.51 -11.74
C ALA A 111 -9.07 1.83 -10.85
N LEU A 112 -10.17 1.41 -11.46
CA LEU A 112 -11.21 0.62 -10.82
C LEU A 112 -11.41 -0.67 -11.60
N ASP A 113 -10.99 -1.76 -11.00
CA ASP A 113 -11.20 -3.13 -11.45
C ASP A 113 -11.99 -3.92 -10.40
N PRO A 114 -12.33 -5.19 -10.60
CA PRO A 114 -13.09 -5.97 -9.63
C PRO A 114 -12.53 -5.96 -8.21
N LEU A 115 -11.21 -5.97 -8.02
CA LEU A 115 -10.58 -5.97 -6.71
C LEU A 115 -10.67 -4.60 -6.03
N SER A 116 -10.30 -3.53 -6.73
CA SER A 116 -10.39 -2.17 -6.20
C SER A 116 -11.83 -1.70 -6.01
N ALA A 117 -12.76 -2.15 -6.84
CA ALA A 117 -14.19 -1.88 -6.69
C ALA A 117 -14.76 -2.48 -5.42
N LEU A 118 -14.46 -3.74 -5.13
CA LEU A 118 -14.84 -4.41 -3.89
C LEU A 118 -14.30 -3.65 -2.67
N MET A 119 -13.01 -3.31 -2.69
CA MET A 119 -12.37 -2.56 -1.60
C MET A 119 -12.97 -1.17 -1.43
N THR A 120 -13.27 -0.46 -2.51
CA THR A 120 -13.91 0.86 -2.49
C THR A 120 -15.28 0.80 -1.81
N LEU A 121 -16.10 -0.20 -2.11
CA LEU A 121 -17.41 -0.38 -1.48
C LEU A 121 -17.28 -0.72 0.01
N ILE A 122 -16.31 -1.57 0.40
CA ILE A 122 -16.07 -1.89 1.81
C ILE A 122 -15.62 -0.63 2.57
N ILE A 123 -14.62 0.10 2.05
CA ILE A 123 -14.06 1.30 2.70
C ILE A 123 -15.12 2.39 2.85
N THR A 124 -15.84 2.69 1.79
CA THR A 124 -16.85 3.77 1.83
C THR A 124 -18.13 3.36 2.55
N GLY A 125 -18.59 2.12 2.38
CA GLY A 125 -19.83 1.63 3.01
C GLY A 125 -19.66 1.42 4.51
N VAL A 126 -18.72 0.57 4.93
CA VAL A 126 -18.42 0.35 6.35
C VAL A 126 -17.89 1.63 6.99
N GLY A 127 -17.07 2.40 6.28
CA GLY A 127 -16.61 3.72 6.72
C GLY A 127 -17.74 4.70 7.00
N SER A 128 -18.80 4.76 6.16
CA SER A 128 -19.99 5.59 6.40
C SER A 128 -20.72 5.17 7.68
N LEU A 129 -20.89 3.87 7.89
CA LEU A 129 -21.51 3.35 9.12
C LEU A 129 -20.69 3.74 10.35
N ILE A 130 -19.37 3.64 10.28
CA ILE A 130 -18.47 4.05 11.38
C ILE A 130 -18.55 5.55 11.63
N HIS A 131 -18.67 6.40 10.60
CA HIS A 131 -18.85 7.85 10.77
C HIS A 131 -20.17 8.18 11.44
N ILE A 132 -21.28 7.50 11.07
CA ILE A 132 -22.58 7.67 11.72
C ILE A 132 -22.52 7.27 13.19
N TYR A 133 -21.90 6.12 13.49
CA TYR A 133 -21.69 5.67 14.87
C TYR A 133 -20.85 6.68 15.66
N ALA A 134 -19.75 7.14 15.07
CA ALA A 134 -18.81 8.07 15.71
C ALA A 134 -19.46 9.41 16.04
N ALA A 135 -20.46 9.85 15.27
CA ALA A 135 -21.16 11.09 15.52
C ALA A 135 -21.87 11.09 16.88
N SER A 136 -22.41 9.96 17.28
CA SER A 136 -23.05 9.80 18.60
C SER A 136 -22.05 9.42 19.69
N TYR A 137 -21.10 8.52 19.37
CA TYR A 137 -20.11 8.06 20.35
C TYR A 137 -19.21 9.19 20.88
N MET A 138 -18.87 10.17 20.03
CA MET A 138 -18.03 11.32 20.38
C MET A 138 -18.84 12.59 20.73
N GLU A 139 -20.12 12.46 21.10
CA GLU A 139 -21.02 13.60 21.32
C GLU A 139 -20.44 14.65 22.26
N SER A 140 -19.78 14.24 23.34
CA SER A 140 -19.24 15.11 24.39
C SER A 140 -17.80 15.59 24.10
N GLU A 141 -17.18 15.21 22.97
CA GLU A 141 -15.77 15.51 22.68
C GLU A 141 -15.55 17.01 22.34
N PRO A 142 -14.73 17.74 23.10
CA PRO A 142 -14.46 19.16 22.82
C PRO A 142 -13.78 19.41 21.48
N ALA A 143 -13.00 18.47 20.98
CA ALA A 143 -12.30 18.52 19.71
C ALA A 143 -12.98 17.67 18.62
N TYR A 144 -14.30 17.59 18.63
CA TYR A 144 -15.13 16.80 17.72
C TYR A 144 -14.82 17.08 16.25
N TRP A 145 -14.66 18.35 15.86
CA TRP A 145 -14.28 18.75 14.51
C TRP A 145 -12.93 18.15 14.07
N ARG A 146 -11.94 18.13 14.97
CA ARG A 146 -10.60 17.57 14.69
C ARG A 146 -10.67 16.05 14.49
N PHE A 147 -11.50 15.37 15.28
CA PHE A 147 -11.74 13.96 15.15
C PHE A 147 -12.23 13.60 13.73
N PHE A 148 -13.28 14.29 13.27
CA PHE A 148 -13.84 14.04 11.94
C PHE A 148 -12.92 14.48 10.79
N THR A 149 -12.09 15.50 11.01
CA THR A 149 -11.02 15.86 10.07
C THR A 149 -10.10 14.67 9.83
N TYR A 150 -9.61 14.06 10.89
CA TYR A 150 -8.68 12.93 10.80
C TYR A 150 -9.36 11.67 10.25
N LEU A 151 -10.61 11.46 10.59
CA LEU A 151 -11.38 10.30 10.15
C LEU A 151 -11.62 10.34 8.62
N ASN A 152 -12.05 11.48 8.09
CA ASN A 152 -12.21 11.67 6.65
C ASN A 152 -10.87 11.61 5.89
N LEU A 153 -9.81 12.22 6.44
CA LEU A 153 -8.46 12.16 5.85
C LEU A 153 -7.94 10.72 5.77
N PHE A 154 -8.25 9.91 6.78
CA PHE A 154 -7.91 8.50 6.78
C PHE A 154 -8.57 7.74 5.63
N VAL A 155 -9.87 7.97 5.43
CA VAL A 155 -10.62 7.33 4.32
C VAL A 155 -10.11 7.80 2.96
N PHE A 156 -9.83 9.10 2.80
CA PHE A 156 -9.16 9.61 1.60
C PHE A 156 -7.87 8.86 1.29
N SER A 157 -7.00 8.72 2.29
CA SER A 157 -5.71 8.03 2.13
C SER A 157 -5.90 6.56 1.76
N MET A 158 -6.88 5.89 2.36
CA MET A 158 -7.17 4.49 2.04
C MET A 158 -7.74 4.32 0.63
N LEU A 159 -8.55 5.28 0.17
CA LEU A 159 -9.07 5.28 -1.21
C LEU A 159 -7.96 5.57 -2.23
N LEU A 160 -6.97 6.42 -1.92
CA LEU A 160 -5.77 6.57 -2.75
C LEU A 160 -5.00 5.25 -2.88
N LEU A 161 -4.88 4.51 -1.78
CA LEU A 161 -4.18 3.23 -1.76
C LEU A 161 -4.83 2.21 -2.69
N VAL A 162 -6.16 2.09 -2.66
CA VAL A 162 -6.87 1.03 -3.40
C VAL A 162 -7.23 1.41 -4.84
N LEU A 163 -7.39 2.70 -5.14
CA LEU A 163 -7.71 3.20 -6.48
C LEU A 163 -6.48 3.59 -7.28
N GLY A 164 -5.31 3.77 -6.66
CA GLY A 164 -4.06 4.05 -7.37
C GLY A 164 -3.73 2.95 -8.37
N ASP A 165 -3.44 3.31 -9.62
CA ASP A 165 -3.09 2.37 -10.69
C ASP A 165 -1.61 2.00 -10.71
N ASN A 166 -0.80 2.64 -9.86
CA ASN A 166 0.64 2.46 -9.82
C ASN A 166 1.19 2.46 -8.39
N PHE A 167 2.41 1.96 -8.24
CA PHE A 167 3.09 1.84 -6.94
C PHE A 167 3.22 3.16 -6.19
N ILE A 168 3.40 4.28 -6.90
CA ILE A 168 3.64 5.58 -6.26
C ILE A 168 2.35 6.13 -5.66
N VAL A 169 1.23 6.12 -6.39
CA VAL A 169 -0.07 6.56 -5.87
C VAL A 169 -0.52 5.63 -4.74
N MET A 170 -0.34 4.30 -4.90
CA MET A 170 -0.60 3.35 -3.82
C MET A 170 0.23 3.66 -2.58
N PHE A 171 1.52 3.99 -2.74
CA PHE A 171 2.42 4.33 -1.63
C PHE A 171 2.03 5.66 -0.95
N PHE A 172 1.55 6.66 -1.68
CA PHE A 172 0.97 7.87 -1.07
C PHE A 172 -0.19 7.55 -0.13
N GLY A 173 -1.11 6.70 -0.59
CA GLY A 173 -2.19 6.22 0.25
C GLY A 173 -1.68 5.42 1.45
N TRP A 174 -0.68 4.56 1.22
CA TRP A 174 -0.01 3.73 2.23
C TRP A 174 0.61 4.54 3.36
N GLU A 175 1.31 5.61 3.01
CA GLU A 175 1.88 6.57 3.95
C GLU A 175 0.81 7.40 4.66
N GLY A 176 -0.20 7.83 3.90
CA GLY A 176 -1.30 8.61 4.41
C GLY A 176 -2.10 7.87 5.50
N VAL A 177 -2.41 6.58 5.32
CA VAL A 177 -3.09 5.80 6.36
C VAL A 177 -2.21 5.61 7.60
N GLY A 178 -0.87 5.51 7.43
CA GLY A 178 0.08 5.50 8.54
C GLY A 178 0.05 6.78 9.36
N LEU A 179 0.10 7.93 8.71
CA LEU A 179 0.00 9.24 9.35
C LEU A 179 -1.35 9.43 10.06
N CYS A 180 -2.45 9.09 9.38
CA CYS A 180 -3.78 9.25 9.98
C CYS A 180 -3.99 8.32 11.18
N SER A 181 -3.42 7.10 11.15
CA SER A 181 -3.45 6.20 12.31
C SER A 181 -2.72 6.80 13.51
N TYR A 182 -1.54 7.39 13.30
CA TYR A 182 -0.82 8.13 14.35
C TYR A 182 -1.68 9.22 14.99
N LEU A 183 -2.32 10.06 14.16
CA LEU A 183 -3.17 11.18 14.62
C LEU A 183 -4.42 10.70 15.36
N LEU A 184 -4.99 9.57 14.94
CA LEU A 184 -6.23 9.02 15.50
C LEU A 184 -5.98 8.18 16.76
N ILE A 185 -4.93 7.36 16.81
CA ILE A 185 -4.54 6.59 18.00
C ILE A 185 -4.10 7.55 19.10
N GLY A 186 -3.28 8.54 18.75
CA GLY A 186 -2.81 9.60 19.64
C GLY A 186 -3.80 10.78 19.75
N PHE A 187 -5.10 10.61 19.45
CA PHE A 187 -6.07 11.70 19.42
C PHE A 187 -6.09 12.52 20.72
N TRP A 188 -6.03 11.85 21.87
CA TRP A 188 -5.91 12.48 23.18
C TRP A 188 -4.43 12.67 23.56
N TYR A 189 -3.68 13.40 22.75
CA TYR A 189 -2.22 13.58 22.83
C TYR A 189 -1.71 14.19 24.14
N LYS A 190 -2.58 14.77 24.95
CA LYS A 190 -2.21 15.24 26.30
C LYS A 190 -1.93 14.08 27.26
N ASP A 191 -2.53 12.93 27.01
CA ASP A 191 -2.18 11.69 27.70
C ASP A 191 -0.92 11.09 27.06
N TYR A 192 0.16 11.07 27.81
CA TYR A 192 1.45 10.55 27.36
C TYR A 192 1.38 9.10 26.88
N ARG A 193 0.59 8.26 27.54
CA ARG A 193 0.42 6.84 27.13
C ARG A 193 -0.23 6.73 25.77
N LYS A 194 -1.27 7.52 25.51
CA LYS A 194 -1.99 7.53 24.22
C LYS A 194 -1.14 8.13 23.10
N ALA A 195 -0.39 9.21 23.41
CA ALA A 195 0.56 9.80 22.45
C ALA A 195 1.68 8.81 22.09
N THR A 196 2.22 8.08 23.07
CA THR A 196 3.26 7.07 22.84
C THR A 196 2.74 5.88 22.04
N ALA A 197 1.49 5.45 22.27
CA ALA A 197 0.87 4.39 21.48
C ALA A 197 0.73 4.79 19.99
N GLY A 198 0.32 6.03 19.72
CA GLY A 198 0.30 6.57 18.36
C GLY A 198 1.69 6.59 17.73
N MET A 199 2.69 7.08 18.44
CA MET A 199 4.08 7.11 17.98
C MET A 199 4.62 5.70 17.70
N LYS A 200 4.36 4.73 18.59
CA LYS A 200 4.74 3.31 18.37
C LYS A 200 4.13 2.78 17.08
N ALA A 201 2.83 3.00 16.84
CA ALA A 201 2.16 2.59 15.63
C ALA A 201 2.82 3.20 14.39
N PHE A 202 3.14 4.49 14.41
CA PHE A 202 3.79 5.18 13.29
C PHE A 202 5.19 4.61 13.01
N VAL A 203 6.05 4.53 14.03
CA VAL A 203 7.46 4.10 13.87
C VAL A 203 7.55 2.64 13.41
N VAL A 204 6.78 1.73 14.01
CA VAL A 204 6.79 0.30 13.61
C VAL A 204 6.33 0.14 12.15
N ASN A 205 5.33 0.91 11.72
CA ASN A 205 4.90 0.89 10.33
C ASN A 205 5.99 1.39 9.37
N ARG A 206 6.81 2.39 9.76
CA ARG A 206 7.93 2.88 8.95
C ARG A 206 8.99 1.82 8.66
N VAL A 207 9.22 0.91 9.59
CA VAL A 207 10.11 -0.25 9.35
C VAL A 207 9.54 -1.11 8.21
N GLY A 208 8.22 -1.33 8.20
CA GLY A 208 7.55 -2.01 7.09
C GLY A 208 7.66 -1.22 5.77
N ASP A 209 7.41 0.08 5.81
CA ASP A 209 7.44 0.96 4.65
C ASP A 209 8.81 0.96 3.96
N TRP A 210 9.90 0.91 4.75
CA TRP A 210 11.25 0.72 4.21
C TRP A 210 11.38 -0.61 3.44
N GLY A 211 10.82 -1.71 3.95
CA GLY A 211 10.78 -2.98 3.22
C GLY A 211 10.06 -2.84 1.88
N PHE A 212 8.91 -2.18 1.84
CA PHE A 212 8.17 -1.94 0.59
C PHE A 212 9.04 -1.20 -0.44
N ILE A 213 9.72 -0.13 -0.03
CA ILE A 213 10.61 0.66 -0.92
C ILE A 213 11.77 -0.20 -1.44
N CYS A 214 12.39 -1.03 -0.58
CA CYS A 214 13.44 -1.94 -1.00
C CYS A 214 12.93 -2.97 -2.03
N GLY A 215 11.72 -3.51 -1.84
CA GLY A 215 11.10 -4.43 -2.80
C GLY A 215 10.85 -3.77 -4.15
N LEU A 216 10.35 -2.53 -4.15
CA LEU A 216 10.15 -1.74 -5.37
C LEU A 216 11.48 -1.42 -6.07
N ALA A 217 12.53 -1.09 -5.31
CA ALA A 217 13.85 -0.83 -5.83
C ALA A 217 14.46 -2.08 -6.53
N LEU A 218 14.30 -3.25 -5.92
CA LEU A 218 14.73 -4.52 -6.52
C LEU A 218 13.96 -4.84 -7.80
N LEU A 219 12.66 -4.57 -7.81
CA LEU A 219 11.83 -4.77 -9.00
C LEU A 219 12.27 -3.83 -10.12
N PHE A 220 12.50 -2.54 -9.83
CA PHE A 220 13.03 -1.57 -10.79
C PHE A 220 14.37 -2.04 -11.39
N TRP A 221 15.29 -2.53 -10.54
CA TRP A 221 16.55 -3.12 -11.02
C TRP A 221 16.32 -4.38 -11.87
N GLY A 222 15.36 -5.21 -11.51
CA GLY A 222 14.96 -6.38 -12.29
C GLY A 222 14.49 -6.03 -13.70
N MET A 223 13.78 -4.93 -13.84
CA MET A 223 13.31 -4.38 -15.12
C MET A 223 14.44 -3.71 -15.95
N GLY A 224 15.69 -3.75 -15.50
CA GLY A 224 16.82 -3.13 -16.18
C GLY A 224 17.11 -1.69 -15.75
N GLY A 225 16.44 -1.17 -14.74
CA GLY A 225 16.71 0.15 -14.17
C GLY A 225 18.10 0.24 -13.54
N LYS A 226 18.70 1.43 -13.58
CA LYS A 226 20.01 1.72 -12.99
C LYS A 226 19.92 2.90 -12.04
N TRP A 227 20.49 2.77 -10.84
CA TRP A 227 20.36 3.76 -9.77
C TRP A 227 21.52 4.75 -9.64
N LEU A 228 22.66 4.49 -10.29
CA LEU A 228 23.94 5.12 -9.90
C LEU A 228 24.44 6.23 -10.81
N ASP A 229 23.75 6.56 -11.90
CA ASP A 229 24.22 7.62 -12.78
C ASP A 229 23.04 8.40 -13.38
N GLY A 230 22.87 9.65 -12.98
CA GLY A 230 21.81 10.52 -13.49
C GLY A 230 21.78 10.70 -15.00
N ARG A 231 22.85 10.30 -15.70
CA ARG A 231 22.93 10.26 -17.17
C ARG A 231 22.18 9.08 -17.79
N TYR A 232 21.99 7.99 -17.04
CA TYR A 232 21.37 6.75 -17.60
C TYR A 232 19.83 6.81 -17.63
N LEU A 233 19.20 7.64 -16.82
CA LEU A 233 17.75 7.85 -16.92
C LEU A 233 17.37 8.59 -18.21
N SER A 234 18.24 9.49 -18.70
CA SER A 234 18.02 10.18 -19.96
C SER A 234 18.28 9.32 -21.20
N ASP A 235 19.14 8.30 -21.07
CA ASP A 235 19.50 7.40 -22.17
C ASP A 235 18.62 6.13 -22.23
N TYR A 236 17.78 5.90 -21.23
CA TYR A 236 16.89 4.77 -21.21
C TYR A 236 15.71 5.03 -22.15
N ARG A 237 15.75 4.43 -23.32
CA ARG A 237 14.64 4.47 -24.29
C ARG A 237 13.72 3.27 -24.05
N PRO A 238 12.40 3.47 -23.90
CA PRO A 238 11.49 2.36 -23.83
C PRO A 238 11.60 1.57 -25.15
N ARG A 239 11.75 0.25 -25.01
CA ARG A 239 11.70 -0.63 -26.16
C ARG A 239 10.24 -0.97 -26.41
N PHE A 240 9.80 -0.83 -27.65
CA PHE A 240 8.49 -1.26 -28.09
C PHE A 240 8.64 -2.59 -28.80
N ILE A 241 7.86 -3.57 -28.43
CA ILE A 241 7.85 -4.90 -29.02
C ILE A 241 6.48 -5.12 -29.61
N ALA A 242 6.44 -5.49 -30.89
CA ALA A 242 5.20 -5.97 -31.50
C ALA A 242 4.97 -7.42 -31.10
N VAL A 243 3.78 -7.73 -30.63
CA VAL A 243 3.40 -9.06 -30.14
C VAL A 243 2.12 -9.47 -30.84
N GLU A 244 2.01 -10.72 -31.25
CA GLU A 244 0.75 -11.25 -31.73
C GLU A 244 -0.27 -11.30 -30.58
N ALA A 245 -1.50 -10.84 -30.84
CA ALA A 245 -2.56 -10.79 -29.84
C ALA A 245 -2.90 -12.18 -29.26
N GLU A 246 -2.69 -13.25 -30.01
CA GLU A 246 -2.83 -14.62 -29.53
C GLU A 246 -1.90 -14.95 -28.34
N ALA A 247 -0.69 -14.39 -28.30
CA ALA A 247 0.25 -14.62 -27.20
C ALA A 247 -0.24 -14.01 -25.86
N LEU A 248 -1.06 -12.97 -25.95
CA LEU A 248 -1.70 -12.34 -24.78
C LEU A 248 -3.02 -13.04 -24.37
N ALA A 249 -3.73 -13.64 -25.35
CA ALA A 249 -5.01 -14.32 -25.13
C ALA A 249 -4.85 -15.75 -24.58
N HIS A 250 -3.80 -16.48 -24.95
CA HIS A 250 -3.58 -17.87 -24.50
C HIS A 250 -3.25 -18.03 -23.01
N GLY A 251 -2.92 -16.98 -22.30
CA GLY A 251 -2.84 -17.00 -20.82
C GLY A 251 -4.20 -17.25 -20.14
N ALA A 252 -5.32 -16.95 -20.82
CA ALA A 252 -6.67 -17.01 -20.26
C ALA A 252 -7.42 -18.32 -20.56
N HIS A 253 -7.04 -19.06 -21.59
CA HIS A 253 -7.76 -20.27 -22.02
C HIS A 253 -7.17 -21.60 -21.53
N GLY A 254 -6.00 -21.60 -20.88
CA GLY A 254 -5.34 -22.83 -20.42
C GLY A 254 -5.99 -23.53 -19.23
N ALA A 255 -6.99 -22.94 -18.61
CA ALA A 255 -7.62 -23.49 -17.40
C ALA A 255 -9.01 -24.12 -17.62
N ALA A 256 -9.58 -24.03 -18.83
CA ALA A 256 -10.96 -24.46 -19.08
C ALA A 256 -11.15 -25.83 -19.77
N HIS A 257 -10.09 -26.50 -20.18
CA HIS A 257 -10.18 -27.82 -20.85
C HIS A 257 -9.30 -28.92 -20.19
N GLY A 258 -9.66 -29.25 -18.97
CA GLY A 258 -9.08 -30.40 -18.23
C GLY A 258 -10.13 -31.34 -17.66
N ALA A 259 -11.27 -31.54 -18.34
CA ALA A 259 -12.22 -32.59 -17.95
C ALA A 259 -13.19 -32.92 -19.11
N ALA A 260 -12.76 -33.73 -20.04
CA ALA A 260 -13.69 -34.63 -20.75
C ALA A 260 -12.92 -35.69 -21.56
N GLY A 261 -12.94 -36.92 -21.07
CA GLY A 261 -13.25 -38.12 -21.86
C GLY A 261 -12.19 -38.70 -22.77
N GLU A 262 -11.46 -39.69 -22.25
CA GLU A 262 -10.98 -40.78 -23.07
C GLU A 262 -12.14 -41.42 -23.87
N HIS A 263 -11.97 -41.51 -25.15
CA HIS A 263 -12.36 -42.70 -25.94
C HIS A 263 -11.59 -42.76 -27.26
N GLY A 264 -10.94 -43.88 -27.45
CA GLY A 264 -10.04 -44.16 -28.53
C GLY A 264 -10.72 -44.41 -29.88
N ALA A 265 -9.94 -44.31 -30.93
CA ALA A 265 -9.94 -45.23 -32.04
C ALA A 265 -8.69 -45.06 -32.91
N LYS A 266 -8.16 -46.23 -33.26
CA LYS A 266 -7.03 -46.47 -34.15
C LYS A 266 -7.35 -46.06 -35.62
N GLY A 267 -6.34 -45.71 -36.36
CA GLY A 267 -6.38 -45.67 -37.81
C GLY A 267 -5.01 -45.28 -38.42
N GLU A 268 -4.36 -46.30 -38.94
CA GLU A 268 -3.05 -46.33 -39.60
C GLU A 268 -3.09 -45.72 -41.03
N HIS A 269 -1.85 -45.56 -41.55
CA HIS A 269 -1.39 -45.39 -42.97
C HIS A 269 -1.33 -43.97 -43.47
N GLY A 270 -0.30 -43.50 -44.13
CA GLY A 270 0.78 -44.12 -44.85
C GLY A 270 1.72 -43.06 -45.42
N ALA A 271 2.96 -43.41 -45.57
CA ALA A 271 4.05 -42.62 -46.13
C ALA A 271 4.02 -42.54 -47.65
N HIS A 272 4.59 -41.49 -48.18
CA HIS A 272 5.41 -41.35 -49.41
C HIS A 272 5.69 -39.84 -49.58
N GLY A 273 6.90 -39.32 -49.68
CA GLY A 273 8.09 -39.74 -50.40
C GLY A 273 8.24 -38.95 -51.73
N ALA A 274 9.20 -38.04 -51.78
CA ALA A 274 10.12 -37.71 -52.88
C ALA A 274 10.39 -36.19 -52.98
N LYS A 275 11.61 -35.72 -52.70
CA LYS A 275 12.79 -35.43 -53.55
C LYS A 275 12.54 -34.43 -54.73
N GLY A 276 13.43 -33.46 -54.75
CA GLY A 276 13.90 -32.79 -55.97
C GLY A 276 13.98 -31.26 -55.78
N GLU A 277 15.10 -30.74 -55.56
CA GLU A 277 16.22 -30.18 -56.34
C GLU A 277 16.10 -28.69 -56.66
N HIS A 278 17.15 -27.99 -56.19
CA HIS A 278 17.89 -26.85 -56.70
C HIS A 278 17.31 -25.92 -57.77
N GLY A 279 17.46 -24.63 -57.51
CA GLY A 279 17.46 -23.56 -58.49
C GLY A 279 17.73 -22.17 -57.88
N GLU A 280 19.00 -21.76 -57.87
CA GLU A 280 19.41 -20.37 -57.74
C GLU A 280 18.82 -19.50 -58.86
N HIS A 281 18.41 -18.26 -58.53
CA HIS A 281 18.88 -17.01 -59.15
C HIS A 281 17.84 -15.88 -58.98
N GLY A 282 18.36 -14.70 -58.68
CA GLY A 282 17.83 -13.47 -59.26
C GLY A 282 17.15 -12.48 -58.35
N ALA A 283 17.92 -11.51 -57.92
CA ALA A 283 17.44 -10.27 -57.37
C ALA A 283 16.34 -9.60 -58.23
N GLY A 284 15.28 -9.19 -57.62
CA GLY A 284 14.26 -8.39 -58.24
C GLY A 284 13.27 -7.92 -57.16
N ALA A 285 13.51 -6.75 -56.62
CA ALA A 285 12.57 -6.06 -55.76
C ALA A 285 11.28 -5.79 -56.58
N LYS A 286 10.28 -6.64 -56.42
CA LYS A 286 8.91 -6.29 -56.78
C LYS A 286 8.20 -5.79 -55.54
N THR A 287 7.88 -4.51 -55.54
CA THR A 287 6.88 -3.89 -54.71
C THR A 287 5.59 -4.67 -54.85
N ASP A 288 5.22 -5.46 -53.87
CA ASP A 288 3.89 -6.09 -53.85
C ASP A 288 2.84 -4.98 -53.73
N SER A 289 2.09 -4.87 -54.78
CA SER A 289 0.91 -4.02 -54.87
C SER A 289 -0.09 -4.40 -53.79
N GLU A 290 -0.47 -3.40 -53.01
CA GLU A 290 -1.57 -3.43 -52.04
C GLU A 290 -2.75 -4.26 -52.57
N LYS A 291 -3.09 -5.35 -51.90
CA LYS A 291 -4.43 -5.93 -51.98
C LYS A 291 -5.37 -4.94 -51.27
N ALA A 292 -5.99 -4.08 -52.07
CA ALA A 292 -6.97 -3.12 -51.58
C ALA A 292 -8.14 -3.87 -50.92
N GLY A 293 -8.21 -3.89 -49.57
CA GLY A 293 -9.36 -4.42 -48.85
C GLY A 293 -9.07 -5.24 -47.59
N ALA A 294 -7.88 -5.83 -47.44
CA ALA A 294 -7.55 -6.60 -46.23
C ALA A 294 -7.23 -5.64 -45.07
N LYS A 295 -7.85 -5.86 -43.91
CA LYS A 295 -7.63 -5.06 -42.69
C LYS A 295 -7.28 -5.95 -41.53
N GLY A 296 -6.33 -5.52 -40.69
CA GLY A 296 -6.09 -6.00 -39.36
C GLY A 296 -6.37 -4.92 -38.32
N THR A 297 -6.05 -5.17 -37.08
CA THR A 297 -6.17 -4.17 -36.02
C THR A 297 -4.85 -3.95 -35.30
N LEU A 298 -4.64 -2.75 -34.78
CA LEU A 298 -3.48 -2.35 -34.01
C LEU A 298 -3.90 -1.91 -32.62
N THR A 299 -3.28 -2.52 -31.61
CA THR A 299 -3.43 -2.16 -30.20
C THR A 299 -2.11 -1.60 -29.68
N PHE A 300 -2.15 -0.44 -29.00
CA PHE A 300 -0.99 0.15 -28.35
C PHE A 300 -1.30 0.43 -26.89
N THR A 301 -0.56 -0.24 -25.98
CA THR A 301 -0.83 -0.21 -24.54
C THR A 301 0.16 0.60 -23.73
N GLY A 302 1.26 1.05 -24.34
CA GLY A 302 2.36 1.74 -23.65
C GLY A 302 2.15 3.25 -23.54
N ALA A 303 2.96 3.88 -22.68
CA ALA A 303 3.13 5.33 -22.46
C ALA A 303 1.85 6.17 -22.66
N PRO A 304 1.01 6.39 -21.62
CA PRO A 304 -0.22 7.17 -21.73
C PRO A 304 0.03 8.56 -22.34
N GLY A 305 -0.79 8.95 -23.33
CA GLY A 305 -0.63 10.23 -24.01
C GLY A 305 0.39 10.23 -25.16
N ALA A 306 1.11 9.14 -25.43
CA ALA A 306 2.03 9.06 -26.55
C ALA A 306 1.27 9.08 -27.88
N LYS A 307 1.78 9.84 -28.85
CA LYS A 307 1.21 9.94 -30.20
C LYS A 307 1.84 8.90 -31.10
N VAL A 308 1.01 8.14 -31.79
CA VAL A 308 1.43 7.08 -32.70
C VAL A 308 1.19 7.53 -34.14
N TYR A 309 2.23 7.41 -34.97
CA TYR A 309 2.19 7.75 -36.40
C TYR A 309 2.54 6.53 -37.24
N LEU A 310 1.90 6.40 -38.38
CA LEU A 310 2.10 5.30 -39.32
C LEU A 310 2.75 5.80 -40.62
N GLY A 311 3.55 4.93 -41.25
CA GLY A 311 4.09 5.16 -42.59
C GLY A 311 5.19 6.21 -42.65
N ILE A 312 5.79 6.58 -41.52
CA ILE A 312 6.85 7.56 -41.45
C ILE A 312 8.19 6.86 -41.61
N ALA A 313 8.93 7.19 -42.64
CA ALA A 313 10.22 6.59 -42.97
C ALA A 313 11.42 7.36 -42.37
N ASP A 314 11.28 8.66 -42.17
CA ASP A 314 12.35 9.52 -41.71
C ASP A 314 11.88 10.67 -40.81
N ARG A 315 12.86 11.37 -40.19
CA ARG A 315 12.61 12.50 -39.27
C ARG A 315 12.01 13.73 -39.99
N ALA A 316 12.29 13.92 -41.26
CA ALA A 316 11.76 15.07 -42.00
C ALA A 316 10.26 14.92 -42.22
N GLN A 317 9.78 13.69 -42.50
CA GLN A 317 8.35 13.40 -42.58
C GLN A 317 7.64 13.61 -41.24
N LEU A 318 8.27 13.28 -40.12
CA LEU A 318 7.70 13.54 -38.80
C LEU A 318 7.64 15.04 -38.48
N ALA A 319 8.67 15.79 -38.87
CA ALA A 319 8.72 17.25 -38.70
C ALA A 319 7.63 18.00 -39.50
N ALA A 320 7.15 17.42 -40.60
CA ALA A 320 6.05 17.94 -41.39
C ALA A 320 4.67 17.82 -40.67
N ARG A 321 4.61 17.31 -39.45
CA ARG A 321 3.41 17.10 -38.63
C ARG A 321 2.34 16.26 -39.36
N PRO A 322 2.63 15.01 -39.70
CA PRO A 322 1.68 14.13 -40.35
C PRO A 322 0.47 13.89 -39.41
N LYS A 323 -0.61 13.42 -40.02
CA LYS A 323 -1.81 13.09 -39.22
C LYS A 323 -1.50 11.97 -38.23
N GLU A 324 -1.80 12.22 -36.98
CA GLU A 324 -1.68 11.24 -35.90
C GLU A 324 -2.62 10.05 -36.16
N PHE A 325 -2.12 8.82 -36.03
CA PHE A 325 -2.95 7.62 -36.14
C PHE A 325 -3.75 7.41 -34.83
N GLY A 326 -3.14 7.63 -33.68
CA GLY A 326 -3.81 7.54 -32.39
C GLY A 326 -2.96 8.02 -31.24
N THR A 327 -3.61 8.33 -30.12
CA THR A 327 -2.95 8.66 -28.86
C THR A 327 -3.08 7.47 -27.93
N SER A 328 -1.97 7.04 -27.34
CA SER A 328 -1.91 5.93 -26.39
C SER A 328 -2.68 6.21 -25.09
N PRO A 329 -3.34 5.22 -24.49
CA PRO A 329 -3.56 3.88 -25.03
C PRO A 329 -4.72 3.85 -26.03
N PHE A 330 -4.60 3.03 -27.08
CA PHE A 330 -5.72 2.74 -27.97
C PHE A 330 -5.76 1.24 -28.28
N TYR A 331 -6.95 0.74 -28.63
CA TYR A 331 -7.21 -0.69 -28.78
C TYR A 331 -7.91 -0.98 -30.10
N ARG A 332 -7.49 -2.08 -30.77
CA ARG A 332 -8.10 -2.63 -32.01
C ARG A 332 -8.47 -1.58 -33.04
N LYS A 333 -7.59 -0.59 -33.23
CA LYS A 333 -7.81 0.40 -34.28
C LYS A 333 -7.51 -0.21 -35.63
N GLU A 334 -8.46 -0.12 -36.56
CA GLU A 334 -8.31 -0.68 -37.90
C GLU A 334 -7.14 -0.06 -38.66
N ILE A 335 -6.34 -0.94 -39.27
CA ILE A 335 -5.18 -0.59 -40.09
C ILE A 335 -5.15 -1.53 -41.33
N PRO A 336 -4.75 -1.07 -42.54
CA PRO A 336 -4.54 -1.96 -43.65
C PRO A 336 -3.56 -3.09 -43.30
N ALA A 337 -3.82 -4.31 -43.76
CA ALA A 337 -2.89 -5.41 -43.63
C ALA A 337 -1.63 -5.15 -44.45
N GLY A 338 -0.46 -5.51 -43.92
CA GLY A 338 0.83 -5.28 -44.57
C GLY A 338 1.90 -4.81 -43.65
N ALA A 339 3.07 -4.50 -44.13
CA ALA A 339 4.20 -3.98 -43.37
C ALA A 339 4.07 -2.45 -43.18
N HIS A 340 4.04 -2.03 -41.94
CA HIS A 340 3.96 -0.61 -41.54
C HIS A 340 5.18 -0.19 -40.73
N SER A 341 5.68 1.02 -40.98
CA SER A 341 6.61 1.68 -40.06
C SER A 341 5.79 2.45 -38.99
N ILE A 342 6.05 2.19 -37.73
CA ILE A 342 5.33 2.81 -36.61
C ILE A 342 6.31 3.68 -35.82
N VAL A 343 5.93 4.92 -35.63
CA VAL A 343 6.71 5.89 -34.86
C VAL A 343 5.88 6.36 -33.68
N VAL A 344 6.45 6.29 -32.50
CA VAL A 344 5.81 6.69 -31.25
C VAL A 344 6.50 7.94 -30.73
N VAL A 345 5.73 8.99 -30.49
CA VAL A 345 6.19 10.27 -29.93
C VAL A 345 5.57 10.44 -28.55
N PRO A 346 6.33 10.65 -27.47
CA PRO A 346 5.81 10.92 -26.15
C PRO A 346 4.81 12.07 -26.10
N GLY A 347 3.77 11.95 -25.23
CA GLY A 347 2.52 12.73 -25.27
C GLY A 347 2.62 14.24 -25.15
N ASP A 348 3.65 14.81 -24.56
CA ASP A 348 3.68 16.25 -24.27
C ASP A 348 4.32 17.12 -25.32
N GLY A 349 4.45 16.62 -26.54
CA GLY A 349 4.98 17.44 -27.63
C GLY A 349 6.28 18.16 -27.24
N ALA A 350 7.11 17.55 -26.42
CA ALA A 350 8.41 18.07 -26.09
C ALA A 350 9.20 18.16 -27.39
N VAL A 351 8.95 19.24 -28.14
CA VAL A 351 9.84 19.73 -29.16
C VAL A 351 11.09 20.10 -28.42
N VAL A 352 12.02 19.17 -28.38
CA VAL A 352 13.34 19.46 -27.85
C VAL A 352 13.95 20.55 -28.73
N SER A 353 14.22 21.65 -28.13
CA SER A 353 15.06 22.70 -28.71
C SER A 353 16.39 22.10 -29.11
N GLY A 354 16.74 22.13 -30.40
CA GLY A 354 18.05 21.78 -30.96
C GLY A 354 18.36 20.29 -30.96
N ASP A 355 18.38 19.72 -32.14
CA ASP A 355 19.04 18.45 -32.54
C ASP A 355 18.56 17.09 -32.01
N GLY A 356 17.50 16.99 -31.21
CA GLY A 356 17.12 15.68 -30.68
C GLY A 356 15.61 15.48 -30.49
N PHE A 357 14.91 14.98 -31.49
CA PHE A 357 13.62 14.29 -31.26
C PHE A 357 13.93 12.94 -30.60
N GLU A 358 13.49 12.72 -29.36
CA GLU A 358 13.43 11.38 -28.79
C GLU A 358 12.24 10.63 -29.37
N VAL A 359 12.47 10.01 -30.52
CA VAL A 359 11.47 9.18 -31.19
C VAL A 359 11.88 7.74 -30.99
N ALA A 360 11.06 6.96 -30.31
CA ALA A 360 11.20 5.52 -30.36
C ALA A 360 10.63 5.05 -31.69
N SER A 361 11.50 4.63 -32.62
CA SER A 361 11.07 4.00 -33.85
C SER A 361 10.92 2.49 -33.62
N ILE A 362 9.78 1.93 -34.01
CA ILE A 362 9.60 0.49 -34.12
C ILE A 362 9.96 0.13 -35.55
N GLU A 363 10.92 -0.77 -35.71
CA GLU A 363 11.20 -1.34 -37.02
C GLU A 363 9.97 -2.07 -37.52
N ARG A 364 9.74 -2.03 -38.79
CA ARG A 364 8.61 -2.56 -39.55
C ARG A 364 7.75 -3.61 -38.84
N VAL A 365 6.53 -3.28 -38.53
CA VAL A 365 5.52 -4.20 -37.98
C VAL A 365 4.67 -4.73 -39.13
N THR A 366 4.53 -6.03 -39.21
CA THR A 366 3.61 -6.66 -40.22
C THR A 366 2.26 -6.86 -39.53
N ILE A 367 1.22 -6.26 -40.13
CA ILE A 367 -0.15 -6.42 -39.68
C ILE A 367 -0.79 -7.52 -40.55
N GLU A 368 -1.27 -8.57 -39.90
CA GLU A 368 -1.96 -9.68 -40.57
C GLU A 368 -3.46 -9.42 -40.65
N GLU A 369 -4.08 -9.91 -41.76
CA GLU A 369 -5.51 -9.77 -41.98
C GLU A 369 -6.32 -10.46 -40.87
N GLY A 370 -7.27 -9.73 -40.29
CA GLY A 370 -8.16 -10.26 -39.24
C GLY A 370 -7.53 -10.44 -37.87
N LYS A 371 -6.22 -10.16 -37.72
CA LYS A 371 -5.53 -10.26 -36.42
C LYS A 371 -5.31 -8.90 -35.80
N ASP A 372 -5.21 -8.90 -34.45
CA ASP A 372 -4.83 -7.73 -33.68
C ASP A 372 -3.33 -7.79 -33.35
N THR A 373 -2.58 -6.77 -33.75
CA THR A 373 -1.15 -6.64 -33.43
C THR A 373 -1.02 -5.72 -32.24
N VAL A 374 -0.44 -6.22 -31.16
CA VAL A 374 -0.24 -5.46 -29.92
C VAL A 374 1.18 -4.91 -29.86
N ILE A 375 1.32 -3.63 -29.62
CA ILE A 375 2.60 -3.00 -29.32
C ILE A 375 2.64 -2.70 -27.82
N ALA A 376 3.58 -3.31 -27.13
CA ALA A 376 3.79 -3.16 -25.70
C ALA A 376 5.11 -2.44 -25.40
N THR A 377 5.11 -1.63 -24.36
CA THR A 377 6.32 -0.99 -23.81
C THR A 377 7.06 -1.96 -22.90
N VAL A 378 8.37 -2.07 -23.09
CA VAL A 378 9.24 -2.91 -22.26
C VAL A 378 10.28 -2.06 -21.58
N GLY A 379 10.35 -2.13 -20.25
CA GLY A 379 11.31 -1.38 -19.43
C GLY A 379 10.79 -1.07 -18.04
N PRO A 380 11.52 -0.26 -17.27
CA PRO A 380 11.08 0.15 -15.95
C PRO A 380 9.75 0.87 -16.00
N THR A 381 8.78 0.36 -15.23
CA THR A 381 7.46 0.96 -15.07
C THR A 381 7.05 0.92 -13.60
N VAL A 382 6.19 1.85 -13.21
CA VAL A 382 5.55 1.85 -11.89
C VAL A 382 4.08 1.45 -11.96
N THR A 383 3.52 1.30 -13.16
CA THR A 383 2.11 0.97 -13.39
C THR A 383 1.88 -0.54 -13.27
N PHE A 384 0.88 -0.96 -12.51
CA PHE A 384 0.59 -2.39 -12.29
C PHE A 384 0.26 -3.11 -13.58
N ARG A 385 -0.50 -2.48 -14.44
CA ARG A 385 -0.91 -3.05 -15.72
C ARG A 385 0.28 -3.28 -16.64
N GLU A 386 1.09 -2.27 -16.88
CA GLU A 386 2.27 -2.40 -17.75
C GLU A 386 3.25 -3.43 -17.22
N LEU A 387 3.45 -3.49 -15.89
CA LEU A 387 4.28 -4.51 -15.27
C LEU A 387 3.72 -5.91 -15.50
N HIS A 388 2.41 -6.08 -15.36
CA HIS A 388 1.76 -7.35 -15.63
C HIS A 388 1.89 -7.75 -17.10
N ASP A 389 1.66 -6.83 -18.03
CA ASP A 389 1.77 -7.07 -19.47
C ASP A 389 3.21 -7.52 -19.84
N GLN A 390 4.22 -6.86 -19.29
CA GLN A 390 5.62 -7.22 -19.50
C GLN A 390 5.99 -8.63 -19.02
N LEU A 391 5.29 -9.18 -18.04
CA LEU A 391 5.52 -10.56 -17.57
C LEU A 391 4.97 -11.62 -18.53
N VAL A 392 4.01 -11.25 -19.36
CA VAL A 392 3.33 -12.17 -20.29
C VAL A 392 3.95 -12.14 -21.68
N ILE A 393 4.54 -11.01 -22.06
CA ILE A 393 5.17 -10.82 -23.38
C ILE A 393 6.32 -11.81 -23.57
N LYS A 394 6.31 -12.47 -24.73
CA LYS A 394 7.40 -13.34 -25.20
C LYS A 394 8.23 -12.60 -26.23
N ASP A 395 9.54 -12.81 -26.18
CA ASP A 395 10.44 -12.36 -27.23
C ASP A 395 10.35 -13.26 -28.47
N GLY A 396 11.01 -12.86 -29.55
CA GLY A 396 11.07 -13.65 -30.79
C GLY A 396 11.66 -15.07 -30.65
N SER A 397 12.26 -15.40 -29.48
CA SER A 397 12.74 -16.74 -29.14
C SER A 397 11.74 -17.58 -28.35
N GLY A 398 10.58 -17.01 -28.02
CA GLY A 398 9.55 -17.64 -27.21
C GLY A 398 9.77 -17.55 -25.68
N LYS A 399 10.83 -16.88 -25.23
CA LYS A 399 11.08 -16.61 -23.80
C LYS A 399 10.27 -15.40 -23.33
N HIS A 400 9.73 -15.48 -22.12
CA HIS A 400 9.08 -14.33 -21.49
C HIS A 400 10.12 -13.28 -21.08
N PHE A 401 10.00 -12.09 -21.61
CA PHE A 401 11.00 -11.02 -21.46
C PHE A 401 11.28 -10.68 -19.98
N LEU A 402 10.28 -10.35 -19.21
CA LEU A 402 10.47 -9.93 -17.81
C LEU A 402 10.39 -11.11 -16.84
N LYS A 403 9.49 -12.06 -17.07
CA LYS A 403 9.27 -13.21 -16.19
C LYS A 403 10.52 -14.05 -16.01
N ASP A 404 11.18 -14.38 -17.13
CA ASP A 404 12.39 -15.20 -17.11
C ASP A 404 13.56 -14.41 -16.55
N ALA A 405 13.70 -13.12 -16.91
CA ALA A 405 14.71 -12.24 -16.33
C ALA A 405 14.61 -12.11 -14.80
N LEU A 406 13.41 -12.00 -14.25
CA LEU A 406 13.19 -11.92 -12.80
C LEU A 406 13.45 -13.24 -12.06
N LYS A 407 13.22 -14.39 -12.74
CA LYS A 407 13.48 -15.72 -12.18
C LYS A 407 14.94 -16.12 -12.29
N GLU A 408 15.59 -15.86 -13.43
CA GLU A 408 16.98 -16.24 -13.71
C GLU A 408 17.98 -15.32 -13.00
N LYS A 409 17.65 -14.03 -12.83
CA LYS A 409 18.52 -13.08 -12.15
C LYS A 409 18.61 -13.41 -10.68
N THR A 410 19.77 -13.90 -10.25
CA THR A 410 20.01 -14.23 -8.84
C THR A 410 20.59 -13.05 -8.09
N THR A 411 20.23 -12.93 -6.82
CA THR A 411 20.70 -11.93 -5.89
C THR A 411 21.74 -12.53 -4.94
N TRP A 412 22.17 -11.73 -3.97
CA TRP A 412 23.04 -12.16 -2.90
C TRP A 412 22.48 -13.40 -2.19
N GLY A 413 23.27 -14.47 -2.11
CA GLY A 413 22.85 -15.76 -1.57
C GLY A 413 22.17 -16.72 -2.57
N GLY A 414 22.20 -16.43 -3.89
CA GLY A 414 21.65 -17.32 -4.93
C GLY A 414 20.11 -17.33 -5.01
N MET A 415 19.42 -16.39 -4.33
CA MET A 415 17.96 -16.28 -4.36
C MET A 415 17.52 -15.55 -5.64
N ALA A 416 16.45 -16.02 -6.27
CA ALA A 416 15.85 -15.34 -7.41
C ALA A 416 15.41 -13.92 -7.04
N LEU A 417 15.62 -12.95 -7.93
CA LEU A 417 15.33 -11.55 -7.68
C LEU A 417 13.85 -11.31 -7.33
N VAL A 418 12.94 -11.96 -8.04
CA VAL A 418 11.51 -11.86 -7.76
C VAL A 418 11.18 -12.32 -6.35
N THR A 419 11.82 -13.38 -5.86
CA THR A 419 11.60 -13.88 -4.50
C THR A 419 12.01 -12.85 -3.47
N LEU A 420 13.20 -12.25 -3.62
CA LEU A 420 13.70 -11.24 -2.71
C LEU A 420 12.81 -9.96 -2.75
N ALA A 421 12.42 -9.53 -3.94
CA ALA A 421 11.52 -8.38 -4.09
C ALA A 421 10.16 -8.62 -3.40
N CYS A 422 9.55 -9.78 -3.61
CA CYS A 422 8.30 -10.16 -2.95
C CYS A 422 8.45 -10.23 -1.42
N LEU A 423 9.56 -10.78 -0.91
CA LEU A 423 9.80 -10.83 0.54
C LEU A 423 9.96 -9.44 1.16
N PHE A 424 10.66 -8.52 0.50
CA PHE A 424 10.76 -7.13 0.96
C PHE A 424 9.42 -6.40 0.90
N MET A 425 8.62 -6.59 -0.14
CA MET A 425 7.26 -6.06 -0.20
C MET A 425 6.38 -6.67 0.90
N PHE A 426 6.58 -7.96 1.21
CA PHE A 426 5.89 -8.60 2.33
C PHE A 426 6.28 -8.00 3.68
N VAL A 427 7.53 -7.59 3.90
CA VAL A 427 7.91 -6.81 5.10
C VAL A 427 7.05 -5.54 5.20
N GLY A 428 6.79 -4.85 4.08
CA GLY A 428 5.84 -3.74 4.04
C GLY A 428 4.44 -4.14 4.51
N ALA A 429 3.95 -5.28 4.01
CA ALA A 429 2.67 -5.83 4.41
C ALA A 429 2.62 -6.18 5.91
N THR A 430 3.70 -6.75 6.48
CA THR A 430 3.75 -7.11 7.92
C THR A 430 3.61 -5.90 8.82
N GLY A 431 4.11 -4.74 8.43
CA GLY A 431 3.95 -3.48 9.14
C GLY A 431 2.48 -3.07 9.24
N LYS A 432 1.83 -2.81 8.10
CA LYS A 432 0.44 -2.32 8.08
C LYS A 432 -0.56 -3.36 8.57
N SER A 433 -0.37 -4.62 8.21
CA SER A 433 -1.28 -5.72 8.57
C SER A 433 -0.87 -6.47 9.84
N ALA A 434 0.01 -5.90 10.64
CA ALA A 434 0.37 -6.37 11.98
C ALA A 434 0.69 -7.88 12.03
N GLN A 435 1.55 -8.36 11.13
CA GLN A 435 2.07 -9.72 11.16
C GLN A 435 3.39 -9.78 11.94
N ILE A 436 3.77 -10.95 12.41
CA ILE A 436 5.08 -11.18 13.02
C ILE A 436 6.17 -10.79 12.01
N PRO A 437 7.19 -10.00 12.42
CA PRO A 437 7.45 -9.50 13.78
C PRO A 437 6.81 -8.14 14.10
N LEU A 438 6.20 -7.42 13.16
CA LEU A 438 5.79 -6.01 13.29
C LEU A 438 4.36 -5.81 13.86
N PHE A 439 3.77 -6.79 14.54
CA PHE A 439 2.40 -6.74 15.08
C PHE A 439 2.23 -5.88 16.35
N VAL A 440 3.32 -5.56 17.06
CA VAL A 440 3.34 -5.02 18.44
C VAL A 440 2.62 -3.68 18.62
N TRP A 441 2.37 -2.95 17.55
CA TRP A 441 1.69 -1.66 17.60
C TRP A 441 0.16 -1.80 17.67
N LEU A 442 -0.40 -2.90 17.12
CA LEU A 442 -1.84 -3.03 16.92
C LEU A 442 -2.63 -3.14 18.24
N PRO A 443 -2.21 -3.91 19.26
CA PRO A 443 -2.88 -3.95 20.56
C PRO A 443 -2.81 -2.61 21.30
N ASP A 444 -1.74 -1.83 21.15
CA ASP A 444 -1.59 -0.53 21.78
C ASP A 444 -2.42 0.56 21.08
N ALA A 445 -2.82 0.33 19.82
CA ALA A 445 -3.76 1.19 19.10
C ALA A 445 -5.13 1.30 19.78
N MET A 446 -5.43 0.40 20.72
CA MET A 446 -6.64 0.47 21.56
C MET A 446 -6.71 1.68 22.47
N ALA A 447 -5.61 2.43 22.63
CA ALA A 447 -5.56 3.70 23.34
C ALA A 447 -6.40 4.81 22.68
N GLY A 448 -6.70 4.70 21.38
CA GLY A 448 -7.56 5.61 20.65
C GLY A 448 -9.07 5.38 20.89
N PRO A 449 -9.92 6.32 20.46
CA PRO A 449 -11.38 6.17 20.50
C PRO A 449 -11.86 4.91 19.79
N THR A 450 -12.90 4.26 20.29
CA THR A 450 -13.40 2.98 19.74
C THR A 450 -13.82 3.03 18.26
N PRO A 451 -14.43 4.11 17.71
CA PRO A 451 -14.68 4.22 16.28
C PRO A 451 -13.40 4.16 15.43
N VAL A 452 -12.29 4.69 15.94
CA VAL A 452 -10.97 4.60 15.30
C VAL A 452 -10.50 3.15 15.27
N SER A 453 -10.64 2.43 16.40
CA SER A 453 -10.31 1.01 16.45
C SER A 453 -11.13 0.22 15.42
N ALA A 454 -12.43 0.48 15.30
CA ALA A 454 -13.27 -0.15 14.29
C ALA A 454 -12.78 0.16 12.86
N LEU A 455 -12.46 1.42 12.55
CA LEU A 455 -12.01 1.82 11.21
C LEU A 455 -10.67 1.18 10.84
N ILE A 456 -9.67 1.28 11.72
CA ILE A 456 -8.33 0.73 11.50
C ILE A 456 -8.39 -0.79 11.33
N HIS A 457 -9.14 -1.50 12.19
CA HIS A 457 -9.09 -2.94 12.33
C HIS A 457 -10.07 -3.70 11.44
N ALA A 458 -11.15 -3.06 10.95
CA ALA A 458 -12.17 -3.78 10.20
C ALA A 458 -11.97 -3.65 8.68
N ALA A 459 -11.89 -2.42 8.15
CA ALA A 459 -12.11 -2.19 6.73
C ALA A 459 -10.96 -1.45 6.02
N THR A 460 -9.91 -0.99 6.75
CA THR A 460 -8.95 -0.06 6.17
C THR A 460 -7.50 -0.47 6.39
N MET A 461 -6.74 0.22 7.24
CA MET A 461 -5.28 0.14 7.31
C MET A 461 -4.73 -1.29 7.40
N VAL A 462 -5.31 -2.13 8.27
CA VAL A 462 -4.79 -3.49 8.47
C VAL A 462 -5.06 -4.43 7.29
N THR A 463 -5.97 -4.07 6.40
CA THR A 463 -6.26 -4.83 5.18
C THR A 463 -5.34 -4.45 4.02
N ALA A 464 -4.58 -3.35 4.15
CA ALA A 464 -3.72 -2.82 3.09
C ALA A 464 -2.66 -3.83 2.63
N GLY A 465 -2.03 -4.58 3.54
CA GLY A 465 -1.02 -5.58 3.18
C GLY A 465 -1.62 -6.78 2.42
N VAL A 466 -2.80 -7.22 2.81
CA VAL A 466 -3.52 -8.30 2.10
C VAL A 466 -3.92 -7.83 0.70
N TYR A 467 -4.47 -6.60 0.60
CA TYR A 467 -4.78 -5.98 -0.68
C TYR A 467 -3.56 -5.86 -1.58
N MET A 468 -2.42 -5.40 -1.04
CA MET A 468 -1.19 -5.26 -1.80
C MET A 468 -0.73 -6.60 -2.39
N ILE A 469 -0.72 -7.69 -1.58
CA ILE A 469 -0.32 -9.01 -2.09
C ILE A 469 -1.33 -9.53 -3.13
N ALA A 470 -2.63 -9.34 -2.92
CA ALA A 470 -3.64 -9.70 -3.91
C ALA A 470 -3.49 -8.86 -5.20
N ARG A 471 -3.20 -7.56 -5.08
CA ARG A 471 -2.91 -6.67 -6.22
C ARG A 471 -1.67 -7.09 -7.00
N LEU A 472 -0.66 -7.59 -6.31
CA LEU A 472 0.60 -8.07 -6.86
C LEU A 472 0.64 -9.60 -7.01
N SER A 473 -0.52 -10.26 -7.06
CA SER A 473 -0.64 -11.71 -7.18
C SER A 473 0.18 -12.27 -8.35
N PHE A 474 0.23 -11.55 -9.48
CA PHE A 474 1.02 -11.89 -10.64
C PHE A 474 2.54 -11.95 -10.37
N LEU A 475 3.08 -11.19 -9.40
CA LEU A 475 4.48 -11.28 -8.96
C LEU A 475 4.67 -12.41 -7.95
N PHE A 476 3.77 -12.52 -6.95
CA PHE A 476 3.88 -13.54 -5.92
C PHE A 476 3.71 -14.95 -6.47
N SER A 477 2.89 -15.15 -7.52
CA SER A 477 2.75 -16.44 -8.23
C SER A 477 4.04 -16.91 -8.91
N LEU A 478 4.97 -16.01 -9.20
CA LEU A 478 6.28 -16.37 -9.75
C LEU A 478 7.23 -16.99 -8.72
N SER A 479 6.94 -16.84 -7.42
CA SER A 479 7.80 -17.31 -6.33
C SER A 479 7.02 -18.12 -5.29
N PRO A 480 6.92 -19.45 -5.46
CA PRO A 480 6.32 -20.32 -4.45
C PRO A 480 6.99 -20.21 -3.07
N THR A 481 8.30 -19.92 -3.04
CA THR A 481 9.04 -19.68 -1.79
C THR A 481 8.51 -18.44 -1.05
N ALA A 482 8.31 -17.32 -1.76
CA ALA A 482 7.75 -16.12 -1.13
C ALA A 482 6.30 -16.37 -0.66
N GLY A 483 5.48 -17.05 -1.48
CA GLY A 483 4.14 -17.47 -1.09
C GLY A 483 4.13 -18.33 0.19
N GLY A 484 5.03 -19.32 0.26
CA GLY A 484 5.18 -20.17 1.43
C GLY A 484 5.57 -19.40 2.70
N VAL A 485 6.51 -18.45 2.59
CA VAL A 485 6.89 -17.59 3.72
C VAL A 485 5.70 -16.73 4.18
N VAL A 486 4.96 -16.13 3.25
CA VAL A 486 3.74 -15.35 3.54
C VAL A 486 2.72 -16.21 4.30
N ALA A 487 2.45 -17.43 3.83
CA ALA A 487 1.51 -18.36 4.44
C ALA A 487 1.97 -18.83 5.83
N LEU A 488 3.25 -19.15 5.99
CA LEU A 488 3.82 -19.58 7.28
C LEU A 488 3.78 -18.47 8.32
N VAL A 489 4.19 -17.25 7.95
CA VAL A 489 4.12 -16.08 8.84
C VAL A 489 2.67 -15.78 9.20
N GLY A 490 1.74 -15.88 8.22
CA GLY A 490 0.32 -15.73 8.46
C GLY A 490 -0.20 -16.76 9.47
N ALA A 491 0.11 -18.06 9.28
CA ALA A 491 -0.29 -19.14 10.17
C ALA A 491 0.30 -19.00 11.58
N SER A 492 1.59 -18.67 11.67
CA SER A 492 2.28 -18.41 12.94
C SER A 492 1.65 -17.23 13.68
N THR A 493 1.35 -16.14 12.96
CA THR A 493 0.70 -14.95 13.51
C THR A 493 -0.71 -15.27 14.00
N ALA A 494 -1.49 -16.05 13.20
CA ALA A 494 -2.84 -16.44 13.57
C ALA A 494 -2.86 -17.23 14.87
N LEU A 495 -2.00 -18.25 14.99
CA LEU A 495 -1.90 -19.09 16.17
C LEU A 495 -1.40 -18.31 17.38
N PHE A 496 -0.31 -17.59 17.23
CA PHE A 496 0.29 -16.78 18.29
C PHE A 496 -0.69 -15.75 18.88
N ALA A 497 -1.39 -15.00 18.02
CA ALA A 497 -2.36 -14.02 18.49
C ALA A 497 -3.59 -14.67 19.16
N ALA A 498 -4.02 -15.86 18.68
CA ALA A 498 -5.11 -16.59 19.29
C ALA A 498 -4.78 -17.03 20.72
N THR A 499 -3.56 -17.49 20.99
CA THR A 499 -3.13 -17.90 22.35
C THR A 499 -3.09 -16.72 23.33
N ILE A 500 -2.64 -15.54 22.89
CA ILE A 500 -2.66 -14.32 23.72
C ILE A 500 -4.11 -13.94 24.07
N GLY A 501 -5.04 -14.08 23.10
CA GLY A 501 -6.44 -13.77 23.28
C GLY A 501 -7.12 -14.53 24.41
N PHE A 502 -6.59 -15.69 24.84
CA PHE A 502 -7.19 -16.54 25.88
C PHE A 502 -7.30 -15.83 27.23
N PHE A 503 -6.33 -15.00 27.58
CA PHE A 503 -6.20 -14.43 28.92
C PHE A 503 -6.21 -12.90 28.97
N GLN A 504 -6.56 -12.24 27.85
CA GLN A 504 -6.77 -10.78 27.89
C GLN A 504 -8.09 -10.47 28.62
N TYR A 505 -8.08 -9.46 29.48
CA TYR A 505 -9.27 -8.99 30.21
C TYR A 505 -9.88 -7.72 29.63
N ASP A 506 -9.11 -6.92 28.91
CA ASP A 506 -9.61 -5.75 28.20
C ASP A 506 -10.37 -6.18 26.94
N ILE A 507 -11.65 -5.84 26.84
CA ILE A 507 -12.55 -6.23 25.74
C ILE A 507 -12.01 -5.77 24.37
N LYS A 508 -11.40 -4.57 24.29
CA LYS A 508 -10.81 -4.04 23.06
C LYS A 508 -9.52 -4.78 22.70
N LYS A 509 -8.67 -5.14 23.70
CA LYS A 509 -7.43 -5.90 23.46
C LYS A 509 -7.69 -7.30 22.98
N VAL A 510 -8.72 -7.99 23.51
CA VAL A 510 -9.17 -9.29 22.96
C VAL A 510 -9.48 -9.16 21.47
N LEU A 511 -10.23 -8.11 21.08
CA LEU A 511 -10.58 -7.86 19.68
C LEU A 511 -9.37 -7.47 18.82
N ALA A 512 -8.38 -6.77 19.39
CA ALA A 512 -7.12 -6.45 18.71
C ALA A 512 -6.33 -7.71 18.36
N TYR A 513 -6.09 -8.60 19.32
CA TYR A 513 -5.43 -9.89 19.06
C TYR A 513 -6.25 -10.78 18.15
N SER A 514 -7.55 -10.73 18.27
CA SER A 514 -8.45 -11.39 17.33
C SER A 514 -8.29 -10.82 15.91
N THR A 515 -8.02 -9.51 15.73
CA THR A 515 -7.74 -8.92 14.42
C THR A 515 -6.41 -9.44 13.87
N VAL A 516 -5.34 -9.42 14.68
CA VAL A 516 -4.03 -9.99 14.30
C VAL A 516 -4.19 -11.43 13.82
N SER A 517 -4.96 -12.24 14.56
CA SER A 517 -5.23 -13.64 14.19
C SER A 517 -5.99 -13.77 12.87
N GLN A 518 -7.06 -12.97 12.64
CA GLN A 518 -7.83 -13.04 11.39
C GLN A 518 -7.03 -12.53 10.17
N LEU A 519 -6.20 -11.53 10.34
CA LEU A 519 -5.25 -11.09 9.31
C LEU A 519 -4.29 -12.25 8.96
N GLY A 520 -3.81 -12.99 9.94
CA GLY A 520 -3.02 -14.19 9.71
C GLY A 520 -3.73 -15.20 8.78
N PHE A 521 -5.04 -15.43 8.95
CA PHE A 521 -5.82 -16.25 8.01
C PHE A 521 -5.83 -15.67 6.58
N MET A 522 -5.99 -14.38 6.44
CA MET A 522 -5.94 -13.75 5.13
C MET A 522 -4.57 -13.94 4.46
N PHE A 523 -3.48 -13.84 5.23
CA PHE A 523 -2.13 -14.11 4.74
C PHE A 523 -1.89 -15.60 4.44
N ILE A 524 -2.54 -16.53 5.16
CA ILE A 524 -2.57 -17.94 4.73
C ILE A 524 -3.17 -18.00 3.33
N GLY A 525 -4.37 -17.43 3.12
CA GLY A 525 -5.09 -17.49 1.85
C GLY A 525 -4.25 -16.94 0.68
N VAL A 526 -3.76 -15.70 0.78
CA VAL A 526 -2.97 -15.10 -0.30
C VAL A 526 -1.60 -15.77 -0.46
N GLY A 527 -1.00 -16.29 0.61
CA GLY A 527 0.31 -16.96 0.57
C GLY A 527 0.27 -18.35 -0.07
N VAL A 528 -0.82 -19.12 0.10
CA VAL A 528 -0.99 -20.42 -0.58
C VAL A 528 -1.44 -20.29 -2.04
N GLY A 529 -1.66 -19.06 -2.52
CA GLY A 529 -2.12 -18.78 -3.88
C GLY A 529 -3.65 -18.75 -4.02
N ALA A 530 -4.40 -18.85 -2.94
CA ALA A 530 -5.87 -18.70 -2.93
C ALA A 530 -6.23 -17.23 -2.67
N TYR A 531 -5.88 -16.36 -3.61
CA TYR A 531 -6.00 -14.90 -3.44
C TYR A 531 -7.45 -14.46 -3.22
N TRP A 532 -8.39 -15.03 -3.98
CA TRP A 532 -9.81 -14.71 -3.84
C TRP A 532 -10.34 -15.08 -2.46
N ALA A 533 -9.93 -16.23 -1.89
CA ALA A 533 -10.35 -16.67 -0.57
C ALA A 533 -9.82 -15.74 0.54
N GLY A 534 -8.57 -15.26 0.39
CA GLY A 534 -7.99 -14.25 1.27
C GLY A 534 -8.77 -12.93 1.24
N VAL A 535 -9.14 -12.45 0.04
CA VAL A 535 -9.97 -11.25 -0.18
C VAL A 535 -11.41 -11.47 0.30
N PHE A 536 -11.96 -12.65 0.12
CA PHE A 536 -13.28 -13.00 0.65
C PHE A 536 -13.31 -12.92 2.17
N HIS A 537 -12.29 -13.49 2.83
CA HIS A 537 -12.17 -13.36 4.29
C HIS A 537 -11.99 -11.90 4.74
N LEU A 538 -11.29 -11.08 3.98
CA LEU A 538 -11.17 -9.65 4.23
C LEU A 538 -12.54 -8.95 4.19
N MET A 539 -13.37 -9.24 3.19
CA MET A 539 -14.72 -8.67 3.08
C MET A 539 -15.60 -9.07 4.27
N THR A 540 -15.68 -10.36 4.58
CA THR A 540 -16.49 -10.86 5.71
C THR A 540 -15.98 -10.33 7.04
N HIS A 541 -14.66 -10.24 7.20
CA HIS A 541 -13.99 -9.67 8.37
C HIS A 541 -14.38 -8.20 8.57
N ALA A 542 -14.48 -7.41 7.52
CA ALA A 542 -14.86 -6.01 7.63
C ALA A 542 -16.21 -5.84 8.34
N PHE A 543 -17.18 -6.72 8.07
CA PHE A 543 -18.50 -6.64 8.67
C PHE A 543 -18.51 -7.11 10.12
N PHE A 544 -18.06 -8.33 10.42
CA PHE A 544 -18.14 -8.82 11.79
C PHE A 544 -17.16 -8.13 12.73
N LYS A 545 -16.00 -7.65 12.25
CA LYS A 545 -15.07 -6.91 13.09
C LYS A 545 -15.56 -5.50 13.43
N ALA A 546 -16.11 -4.79 12.45
CA ALA A 546 -16.74 -3.52 12.73
C ALA A 546 -17.87 -3.69 13.76
N CYS A 547 -18.71 -4.72 13.61
CA CYS A 547 -19.77 -5.03 14.56
C CYS A 547 -19.23 -5.31 15.97
N LEU A 548 -18.17 -6.11 16.11
CA LEU A 548 -17.55 -6.45 17.39
C LEU A 548 -16.91 -5.22 18.07
N PHE A 549 -16.12 -4.44 17.34
CA PHE A 549 -15.50 -3.24 17.90
C PHE A 549 -16.51 -2.17 18.28
N LEU A 550 -17.46 -1.89 17.40
CA LEU A 550 -18.51 -0.92 17.71
C LEU A 550 -19.44 -1.43 18.82
N GLY A 551 -19.70 -2.74 18.88
CA GLY A 551 -20.42 -3.39 19.97
C GLY A 551 -19.68 -3.26 21.31
N SER A 552 -18.35 -3.45 21.32
CA SER A 552 -17.55 -3.19 22.52
C SER A 552 -17.57 -1.71 22.93
N GLY A 553 -17.57 -0.79 21.94
CA GLY A 553 -17.76 0.65 22.19
C GLY A 553 -19.10 0.97 22.77
N SER A 554 -20.18 0.32 22.33
CA SER A 554 -21.52 0.44 22.91
C SER A 554 -21.52 0.02 24.38
N VAL A 555 -20.87 -1.10 24.71
CA VAL A 555 -20.70 -1.56 26.12
C VAL A 555 -19.94 -0.52 26.94
N ILE A 556 -18.80 -0.04 26.43
CA ILE A 556 -17.99 0.98 27.10
C ILE A 556 -18.78 2.26 27.32
N HIS A 557 -19.55 2.71 26.32
CA HIS A 557 -20.42 3.89 26.43
C HIS A 557 -21.48 3.71 27.52
N GLY A 558 -22.13 2.54 27.60
CA GLY A 558 -23.08 2.25 28.66
C GLY A 558 -22.44 2.16 30.05
N MET A 559 -21.25 1.57 30.15
CA MET A 559 -20.51 1.47 31.42
C MET A 559 -20.00 2.82 31.90
N HIS A 560 -19.69 3.78 31.02
CA HIS A 560 -19.29 5.14 31.41
C HIS A 560 -20.37 5.91 32.16
N ALA A 561 -21.64 5.49 32.07
CA ALA A 561 -22.71 6.06 32.87
C ALA A 561 -22.54 5.83 34.38
N VAL A 562 -21.72 4.86 34.79
CA VAL A 562 -21.55 4.40 36.16
C VAL A 562 -20.12 4.29 36.65
N GLU A 563 -19.16 4.24 35.73
CA GLU A 563 -17.74 4.14 36.02
C GLU A 563 -16.97 5.10 35.12
N HIS A 564 -16.09 5.92 35.72
CA HIS A 564 -15.36 6.95 34.97
C HIS A 564 -13.90 6.60 34.71
N ASP A 565 -13.38 5.54 35.35
CA ASP A 565 -12.03 5.06 35.03
C ASP A 565 -12.00 4.34 33.69
N GLU A 566 -11.28 4.90 32.74
CA GLU A 566 -11.15 4.37 31.36
C GLU A 566 -10.62 2.92 31.30
N VAL A 567 -9.81 2.48 32.28
CA VAL A 567 -9.30 1.11 32.35
C VAL A 567 -10.36 0.18 32.90
N ALA A 568 -11.07 0.60 33.95
CA ALA A 568 -12.10 -0.21 34.61
C ALA A 568 -13.30 -0.48 33.70
N VAL A 569 -13.71 0.48 32.85
CA VAL A 569 -14.85 0.31 31.92
C VAL A 569 -14.56 -0.64 30.76
N GLN A 570 -13.28 -0.92 30.47
CA GLN A 570 -12.85 -1.84 29.43
C GLN A 570 -12.56 -3.26 29.97
N ASP A 571 -12.46 -3.41 31.27
CA ASP A 571 -12.11 -4.66 31.92
C ASP A 571 -13.34 -5.56 32.10
N MET A 572 -13.36 -6.69 31.39
CA MET A 572 -14.46 -7.66 31.42
C MET A 572 -14.69 -8.28 32.81
N ARG A 573 -13.75 -8.18 33.74
CA ARG A 573 -13.92 -8.59 35.13
C ARG A 573 -14.93 -7.71 35.88
N ASN A 574 -15.10 -6.47 35.45
CA ASN A 574 -16.08 -5.51 35.98
C ASN A 574 -17.45 -5.60 35.33
N MET A 575 -17.63 -6.48 34.32
CA MET A 575 -18.83 -6.65 33.54
C MET A 575 -19.63 -7.88 33.98
N GLY A 576 -20.59 -8.27 33.20
CA GLY A 576 -21.43 -9.48 33.36
C GLY A 576 -22.91 -9.13 33.36
N GLY A 577 -23.73 -10.04 32.83
CA GLY A 577 -25.18 -9.92 32.84
C GLY A 577 -25.76 -8.73 32.06
N LEU A 578 -24.93 -8.05 31.23
CA LEU A 578 -25.34 -6.85 30.48
C LEU A 578 -26.37 -7.14 29.40
N ARG A 579 -26.60 -8.40 29.03
CA ARG A 579 -27.62 -8.78 28.05
C ARG A 579 -29.02 -8.30 28.40
N ARG A 580 -29.36 -8.13 29.70
CA ARG A 580 -30.68 -7.68 30.13
C ARG A 580 -30.90 -6.20 29.97
N VAL A 581 -29.83 -5.40 30.14
CA VAL A 581 -29.89 -3.91 30.09
C VAL A 581 -29.49 -3.37 28.73
N MET A 582 -28.70 -4.14 27.95
CA MET A 582 -28.25 -3.83 26.59
C MET A 582 -28.61 -4.95 25.60
N PRO A 583 -29.91 -5.25 25.37
CA PRO A 583 -30.33 -6.42 24.59
C PRO A 583 -29.95 -6.35 23.10
N LEU A 584 -29.99 -5.17 22.47
CA LEU A 584 -29.62 -5.00 21.05
C LEU A 584 -28.13 -5.15 20.86
N THR A 585 -27.33 -4.47 21.68
CA THR A 585 -25.86 -4.60 21.68
C THR A 585 -25.43 -6.06 21.91
N ALA A 586 -26.04 -6.75 22.87
CA ALA A 586 -25.71 -8.15 23.16
C ALA A 586 -26.05 -9.09 21.98
N ARG A 587 -27.20 -8.91 21.33
CA ARG A 587 -27.60 -9.74 20.18
C ARG A 587 -26.72 -9.50 18.96
N THR A 588 -26.41 -8.25 18.64
CA THR A 588 -25.58 -7.91 17.49
C THR A 588 -24.14 -8.40 17.69
N TYR A 589 -23.58 -8.26 18.90
CA TYR A 589 -22.29 -8.82 19.27
C TYR A 589 -22.30 -10.36 19.18
N GLN A 590 -23.38 -11.02 19.61
CA GLN A 590 -23.55 -12.48 19.52
C GLN A 590 -23.55 -12.95 18.07
N ILE A 591 -24.28 -12.25 17.17
CA ILE A 591 -24.29 -12.58 15.73
C ILE A 591 -22.89 -12.45 15.14
N ALA A 592 -22.16 -11.40 15.51
CA ALA A 592 -20.78 -11.25 15.07
C ALA A 592 -19.84 -12.32 15.65
N CYS A 593 -20.11 -12.84 16.87
CA CYS A 593 -19.41 -14.02 17.40
C CYS A 593 -19.71 -15.28 16.58
N PHE A 594 -20.95 -15.53 16.17
CA PHE A 594 -21.26 -16.64 15.25
C PHE A 594 -20.48 -16.49 13.95
N ALA A 595 -20.45 -15.28 13.40
CA ALA A 595 -19.75 -15.02 12.14
C ALA A 595 -18.24 -15.30 12.21
N ILE A 596 -17.56 -14.86 13.28
CA ILE A 596 -16.10 -15.05 13.38
C ILE A 596 -15.68 -16.46 13.79
N THR A 597 -16.53 -17.21 14.52
CA THR A 597 -16.18 -18.50 15.12
C THR A 597 -16.76 -19.71 14.40
N ALA A 598 -17.78 -19.53 13.56
CA ALA A 598 -18.59 -20.59 12.96
C ALA A 598 -19.26 -21.53 14.01
N ALA A 599 -19.41 -21.07 15.25
CA ALA A 599 -19.92 -21.90 16.35
C ALA A 599 -20.80 -21.06 17.30
N PRO A 600 -21.85 -21.64 17.89
CA PRO A 600 -22.37 -23.02 17.65
C PRO A 600 -23.18 -23.15 16.37
N ILE A 601 -23.49 -22.04 15.67
CA ILE A 601 -24.25 -22.04 14.43
C ILE A 601 -23.29 -21.73 13.29
N PRO A 602 -23.00 -22.71 12.41
CA PRO A 602 -22.23 -22.47 11.18
C PRO A 602 -23.06 -21.66 10.18
N PHE A 603 -22.54 -21.46 8.97
CA PHE A 603 -23.16 -20.77 7.84
C PHE A 603 -23.17 -19.23 7.89
N PHE A 604 -22.68 -18.60 8.96
CA PHE A 604 -22.41 -17.16 8.98
C PHE A 604 -21.16 -16.83 8.15
N ALA A 605 -20.93 -15.54 7.90
CA ALA A 605 -19.95 -15.06 6.94
C ALA A 605 -18.54 -15.67 7.09
N GLY A 606 -18.01 -15.77 8.30
CA GLY A 606 -16.66 -16.28 8.53
C GLY A 606 -16.52 -17.79 8.39
N PHE A 607 -17.60 -18.55 8.42
CA PHE A 607 -17.59 -19.98 8.14
C PHE A 607 -17.11 -20.22 6.70
N TRP A 608 -17.80 -19.63 5.73
CA TRP A 608 -17.48 -19.82 4.32
C TRP A 608 -16.04 -19.37 3.96
N SER A 609 -15.67 -18.19 4.40
CA SER A 609 -14.37 -17.61 4.02
C SER A 609 -13.17 -18.26 4.72
N LYS A 610 -13.32 -18.68 5.97
CA LYS A 610 -12.22 -19.26 6.74
C LYS A 610 -11.99 -20.72 6.37
N ASP A 611 -13.07 -21.45 6.18
CA ASP A 611 -13.01 -22.88 5.81
C ASP A 611 -12.40 -23.04 4.42
N GLU A 612 -12.75 -22.17 3.48
CA GLU A 612 -12.12 -22.11 2.16
C GLU A 612 -10.60 -21.88 2.24
N ILE A 613 -10.14 -20.92 3.07
CA ILE A 613 -8.70 -20.71 3.29
C ILE A 613 -8.03 -21.98 3.83
N LEU A 614 -8.64 -22.64 4.80
CA LEU A 614 -8.10 -23.88 5.39
C LEU A 614 -8.04 -25.02 4.39
N TRP A 615 -9.09 -25.17 3.59
CA TRP A 615 -9.14 -26.17 2.52
C TRP A 615 -8.04 -25.96 1.48
N LYS A 616 -7.90 -24.75 0.96
CA LYS A 616 -6.84 -24.40 0.01
C LYS A 616 -5.44 -24.55 0.63
N ALA A 617 -5.26 -24.23 1.90
CA ALA A 617 -4.00 -24.44 2.61
C ALA A 617 -3.62 -25.92 2.72
N PHE A 618 -4.58 -26.81 2.97
CA PHE A 618 -4.34 -28.24 3.02
C PHE A 618 -3.87 -28.79 1.67
N GLY A 619 -4.49 -28.34 0.57
CA GLY A 619 -4.24 -28.83 -0.79
C GLY A 619 -3.14 -28.13 -1.58
N THR A 620 -2.53 -27.06 -1.05
CA THR A 620 -1.61 -26.22 -1.82
C THR A 620 -0.35 -26.96 -2.32
N LEU A 621 0.08 -26.59 -3.52
CA LEU A 621 1.37 -26.97 -4.13
C LEU A 621 2.32 -25.77 -4.28
N ASN A 622 1.90 -24.55 -3.83
CA ASN A 622 2.56 -23.28 -4.12
C ASN A 622 3.35 -22.70 -2.93
N THR A 623 3.77 -23.52 -1.99
CA THR A 623 4.47 -23.05 -0.78
C THR A 623 5.95 -23.45 -0.73
N GLY A 624 6.51 -23.84 -1.88
CA GLY A 624 7.92 -24.27 -1.96
C GLY A 624 8.16 -25.49 -1.05
N ALA A 625 9.13 -25.36 -0.15
CA ALA A 625 9.49 -26.45 0.78
C ALA A 625 8.56 -26.56 2.01
N ILE A 626 7.61 -25.62 2.21
CA ILE A 626 6.76 -25.59 3.40
C ILE A 626 5.52 -26.48 3.16
N PRO A 627 5.26 -27.52 3.99
CA PRO A 627 4.11 -28.38 3.79
C PRO A 627 2.79 -27.65 4.04
N GLY A 628 1.84 -27.73 3.08
CA GLY A 628 0.50 -27.14 3.23
C GLY A 628 -0.26 -27.67 4.46
N VAL A 629 -0.08 -28.96 4.78
CA VAL A 629 -0.67 -29.59 5.99
C VAL A 629 -0.21 -28.92 7.28
N LEU A 630 1.06 -28.47 7.37
CA LEU A 630 1.54 -27.72 8.54
C LEU A 630 0.79 -26.38 8.68
N ILE A 631 0.64 -25.65 7.57
CA ILE A 631 -0.09 -24.39 7.52
C ILE A 631 -1.55 -24.60 7.92
N TYR A 632 -2.19 -25.66 7.42
CA TYR A 632 -3.55 -26.08 7.78
C TYR A 632 -3.69 -26.35 9.28
N LEU A 633 -2.81 -27.15 9.87
CA LEU A 633 -2.87 -27.51 11.29
C LEU A 633 -2.70 -26.28 12.19
N MET A 634 -1.78 -25.37 11.86
CA MET A 634 -1.61 -24.11 12.58
C MET A 634 -2.85 -23.23 12.44
N GLY A 635 -3.40 -23.12 11.25
CA GLY A 635 -4.62 -22.37 10.97
C GLY A 635 -5.83 -22.96 11.72
N LEU A 636 -6.03 -24.28 11.66
CA LEU A 636 -7.10 -24.97 12.39
C LEU A 636 -6.98 -24.70 13.89
N SER A 637 -5.80 -24.87 14.48
CA SER A 637 -5.57 -24.59 15.90
C SER A 637 -5.91 -23.13 16.27
N ALA A 638 -5.56 -22.18 15.42
CA ALA A 638 -5.93 -20.78 15.60
C ALA A 638 -7.44 -20.53 15.48
N ALA A 639 -8.14 -21.27 14.61
CA ALA A 639 -9.60 -21.18 14.46
C ALA A 639 -10.32 -21.69 15.72
N LEU A 640 -9.88 -22.83 16.28
CA LEU A 640 -10.40 -23.37 17.54
C LEU A 640 -10.15 -22.41 18.70
N GLY A 641 -8.94 -21.83 18.77
CA GLY A 641 -8.60 -20.78 19.74
C GLY A 641 -9.50 -19.56 19.59
N THR A 642 -9.80 -19.15 18.34
CA THR A 642 -10.70 -18.03 18.07
C THR A 642 -12.09 -18.29 18.65
N SER A 643 -12.63 -19.48 18.47
CA SER A 643 -13.93 -19.86 19.05
C SER A 643 -13.91 -19.72 20.57
N PHE A 644 -12.86 -20.23 21.21
CA PHE A 644 -12.76 -20.17 22.67
C PHE A 644 -12.72 -18.75 23.22
N TYR A 645 -11.78 -17.90 22.78
CA TYR A 645 -11.62 -16.57 23.38
C TYR A 645 -12.74 -15.59 23.03
N MET A 646 -13.33 -15.71 21.84
CA MET A 646 -14.46 -14.86 21.47
C MET A 646 -15.70 -15.15 22.31
N TRP A 647 -15.99 -16.43 22.52
CA TRP A 647 -17.11 -16.82 23.39
C TRP A 647 -16.83 -16.55 24.87
N ARG A 648 -15.57 -16.68 25.31
CA ARG A 648 -15.15 -16.22 26.64
C ARG A 648 -15.47 -14.72 26.80
N SER A 649 -15.07 -13.88 25.83
CA SER A 649 -15.36 -12.46 25.86
C SER A 649 -16.87 -12.17 25.90
N TYR A 650 -17.67 -12.84 25.08
CA TYR A 650 -19.12 -12.71 25.10
C TYR A 650 -19.74 -13.07 26.48
N TYR A 651 -19.39 -14.22 27.02
CA TYR A 651 -19.96 -14.69 28.29
C TYR A 651 -19.54 -13.81 29.46
N LEU A 652 -18.30 -13.37 29.52
CA LEU A 652 -17.83 -12.47 30.57
C LEU A 652 -18.53 -11.11 30.53
N THR A 653 -18.87 -10.62 29.37
CA THR A 653 -19.49 -9.30 29.20
C THR A 653 -21.03 -9.36 29.39
N PHE A 654 -21.69 -10.29 28.74
CA PHE A 654 -23.14 -10.25 28.61
C PHE A 654 -23.90 -11.25 29.50
N GLU A 655 -23.23 -12.34 29.91
CA GLU A 655 -23.88 -13.42 30.69
C GLU A 655 -23.34 -13.47 32.13
N GLY A 656 -24.00 -14.28 32.96
CA GLY A 656 -23.59 -14.47 34.34
C GLY A 656 -23.91 -13.32 35.29
N PRO A 657 -23.41 -13.38 36.53
CA PRO A 657 -23.58 -12.32 37.50
C PRO A 657 -22.73 -11.09 37.15
N HIS A 658 -23.30 -9.90 37.36
CA HIS A 658 -22.54 -8.65 37.25
C HIS A 658 -21.56 -8.54 38.41
N ALA A 659 -20.33 -8.05 38.14
CA ALA A 659 -19.31 -7.87 39.18
C ALA A 659 -19.72 -6.89 40.28
N ARG A 660 -20.55 -5.89 39.93
CA ARG A 660 -21.11 -4.86 40.82
C ARG A 660 -22.62 -4.78 40.60
N PRO A 661 -23.39 -5.62 41.28
CA PRO A 661 -24.86 -5.70 41.09
C PRO A 661 -25.57 -4.35 41.30
N GLU A 662 -25.07 -3.52 42.19
CA GLU A 662 -25.63 -2.23 42.58
C GLU A 662 -25.62 -1.17 41.48
N ILE A 663 -24.76 -1.27 40.52
CA ILE A 663 -24.64 -0.31 39.41
C ILE A 663 -25.21 -0.83 38.10
N LYS A 664 -25.48 -2.13 38.00
CA LYS A 664 -25.91 -2.79 36.77
C LYS A 664 -27.14 -2.14 36.13
N ASP A 665 -28.16 -1.83 36.96
CA ASP A 665 -29.43 -1.29 36.48
C ASP A 665 -29.33 0.20 36.04
N LYS A 666 -28.18 0.85 36.31
CA LYS A 666 -27.88 2.19 35.81
C LYS A 666 -27.23 2.19 34.43
N VAL A 667 -26.72 1.03 33.99
CA VAL A 667 -26.21 0.84 32.62
C VAL A 667 -27.40 0.79 31.66
N HIS A 668 -27.31 1.48 30.55
CA HIS A 668 -28.39 1.58 29.57
C HIS A 668 -27.92 1.24 28.14
N GLU A 669 -28.88 0.90 27.29
CA GLU A 669 -28.62 0.68 25.86
C GLU A 669 -28.13 1.98 25.19
N SER A 670 -27.31 1.86 24.19
CA SER A 670 -26.78 3.00 23.45
C SER A 670 -27.84 3.68 22.58
N PRO A 671 -27.66 4.97 22.21
CA PRO A 671 -28.55 5.70 21.32
C PRO A 671 -28.85 5.01 19.98
N ALA A 672 -29.98 5.37 19.36
CA ALA A 672 -30.45 4.75 18.12
C ALA A 672 -29.42 4.80 16.98
N ALA A 673 -28.65 5.89 16.84
CA ALA A 673 -27.62 6.00 15.83
C ALA A 673 -26.54 4.91 15.96
N ILE A 674 -26.18 4.55 17.20
CA ILE A 674 -25.23 3.47 17.51
C ILE A 674 -25.86 2.11 17.21
N THR A 675 -27.07 1.85 17.74
CA THR A 675 -27.71 0.53 17.60
C THR A 675 -28.13 0.21 16.17
N TYR A 676 -28.56 1.20 15.36
CA TYR A 676 -28.82 0.98 13.92
C TYR A 676 -27.59 0.50 13.17
N VAL A 677 -26.43 1.10 13.42
CA VAL A 677 -25.17 0.69 12.80
C VAL A 677 -24.83 -0.75 13.20
N LEU A 678 -24.99 -1.10 14.48
CA LEU A 678 -24.74 -2.45 14.97
C LEU A 678 -25.66 -3.49 14.31
N VAL A 679 -26.97 -3.19 14.17
CA VAL A 679 -27.93 -4.07 13.51
C VAL A 679 -27.59 -4.27 12.04
N THR A 680 -27.22 -3.20 11.32
CA THR A 680 -26.82 -3.27 9.91
C THR A 680 -25.59 -4.14 9.74
N LEU A 681 -24.55 -3.95 10.56
CA LEU A 681 -23.32 -4.73 10.50
C LEU A 681 -23.54 -6.19 10.91
N ALA A 682 -24.42 -6.45 11.87
CA ALA A 682 -24.81 -7.82 12.26
C ALA A 682 -25.53 -8.55 11.12
N ALA A 683 -26.45 -7.87 10.42
CA ALA A 683 -27.12 -8.41 9.24
C ALA A 683 -26.12 -8.76 8.12
N LEU A 684 -25.18 -7.85 7.82
CA LEU A 684 -24.12 -8.12 6.85
C LEU A 684 -23.23 -9.30 7.29
N SER A 685 -22.89 -9.38 8.59
CA SER A 685 -22.12 -10.50 9.16
C SER A 685 -22.85 -11.85 9.07
N ALA A 686 -24.18 -11.84 9.09
CA ALA A 686 -24.97 -13.04 8.93
C ALA A 686 -25.07 -13.47 7.46
N LEU A 687 -25.31 -12.53 6.54
CA LEU A 687 -25.74 -12.82 5.18
C LEU A 687 -24.59 -12.89 4.16
N ALA A 688 -23.54 -12.06 4.31
CA ALA A 688 -22.51 -11.90 3.28
C ALA A 688 -21.79 -13.21 2.91
N GLY A 689 -21.61 -14.11 3.86
CA GLY A 689 -20.97 -15.40 3.58
C GLY A 689 -21.76 -16.26 2.62
N VAL A 690 -23.06 -16.43 2.89
CA VAL A 690 -23.94 -17.22 2.03
C VAL A 690 -24.14 -16.53 0.67
N LEU A 691 -24.32 -15.22 0.65
CA LEU A 691 -24.58 -14.48 -0.60
C LEU A 691 -23.40 -14.53 -1.57
N PHE A 692 -22.18 -14.45 -1.06
CA PHE A 692 -20.98 -14.27 -1.88
C PHE A 692 -20.06 -15.49 -1.93
N GLY A 693 -20.15 -16.40 -0.95
CA GLY A 693 -19.25 -17.53 -0.81
C GLY A 693 -19.89 -18.91 -1.01
N PHE A 694 -21.21 -18.98 -1.22
CA PHE A 694 -21.86 -20.25 -1.45
C PHE A 694 -21.51 -20.81 -2.82
N SER A 695 -20.96 -22.02 -2.86
CA SER A 695 -20.73 -22.77 -4.09
C SER A 695 -21.85 -23.81 -4.28
N SER A 696 -22.43 -23.88 -5.49
CA SER A 696 -23.39 -24.90 -5.83
C SER A 696 -22.80 -26.33 -5.85
N HIS A 697 -21.47 -26.45 -5.80
CA HIS A 697 -20.76 -27.75 -5.70
C HIS A 697 -21.20 -28.54 -4.50
N PHE A 698 -21.51 -27.90 -3.36
CA PHE A 698 -22.02 -28.57 -2.16
C PHE A 698 -23.41 -29.23 -2.31
N VAL A 699 -24.16 -28.83 -3.32
CA VAL A 699 -25.50 -29.36 -3.64
C VAL A 699 -25.54 -30.10 -4.99
N GLY A 700 -24.37 -30.52 -5.50
CA GLY A 700 -24.25 -31.26 -6.75
C GLY A 700 -24.29 -30.40 -8.05
N GLY A 701 -24.16 -29.09 -7.91
CA GLY A 701 -24.01 -28.17 -9.05
C GLY A 701 -22.53 -27.94 -9.43
N HIS A 702 -22.28 -27.14 -10.47
CA HIS A 702 -20.96 -26.79 -10.97
C HIS A 702 -20.67 -25.27 -10.87
N GLY A 703 -21.45 -24.53 -10.11
CA GLY A 703 -21.29 -23.08 -9.99
C GLY A 703 -20.29 -22.67 -8.93
N GLU A 704 -19.34 -21.82 -9.32
CA GLU A 704 -18.40 -21.17 -8.40
C GLU A 704 -19.07 -20.07 -7.58
N PRO A 705 -18.51 -19.68 -6.40
CA PRO A 705 -18.99 -18.57 -5.61
C PRO A 705 -19.05 -17.26 -6.40
N ILE A 706 -20.06 -16.43 -6.15
CA ILE A 706 -20.26 -15.15 -6.87
C ILE A 706 -19.01 -14.26 -6.75
N LEU A 707 -18.38 -14.22 -5.59
CA LEU A 707 -17.20 -13.38 -5.38
C LEU A 707 -15.97 -13.93 -6.12
N GLU A 708 -15.80 -15.23 -6.22
CA GLU A 708 -14.75 -15.87 -7.00
C GLU A 708 -14.90 -15.49 -8.47
N GLN A 709 -16.10 -15.67 -9.04
CA GLN A 709 -16.42 -15.27 -10.41
C GLN A 709 -16.19 -13.76 -10.65
N TRP A 710 -16.51 -12.92 -9.65
CA TRP A 710 -16.28 -11.48 -9.72
C TRP A 710 -14.80 -11.13 -9.78
N LEU A 711 -13.97 -11.77 -8.94
CA LEU A 711 -12.54 -11.51 -8.83
C LEU A 711 -11.70 -12.25 -9.88
N HIS A 712 -12.27 -13.28 -10.52
CA HIS A 712 -11.60 -14.12 -11.51
C HIS A 712 -10.86 -13.32 -12.60
N PRO A 713 -11.41 -12.25 -13.20
CA PRO A 713 -10.71 -11.46 -14.21
C PRO A 713 -9.38 -10.87 -13.73
N VAL A 714 -9.21 -10.61 -12.44
CA VAL A 714 -7.99 -10.00 -11.87
C VAL A 714 -7.04 -11.02 -11.27
N LEU A 715 -7.55 -12.11 -10.69
CA LEU A 715 -6.76 -13.01 -9.85
C LEU A 715 -6.49 -14.39 -10.48
N ALA A 716 -7.29 -14.84 -11.45
CA ALA A 716 -7.21 -16.21 -11.98
C ALA A 716 -5.84 -16.57 -12.59
N HIS A 717 -5.18 -15.63 -13.24
CA HIS A 717 -3.86 -15.85 -13.86
C HIS A 717 -2.73 -16.13 -12.83
N ALA A 718 -2.95 -15.78 -11.58
CA ALA A 718 -2.01 -15.96 -10.48
C ALA A 718 -2.45 -17.05 -9.51
N GLU A 719 -3.62 -17.65 -9.72
CA GLU A 719 -4.15 -18.65 -8.81
C GLU A 719 -3.23 -19.86 -8.69
N GLY A 720 -3.08 -20.32 -7.47
CA GLY A 720 -2.18 -21.43 -7.15
C GLY A 720 -2.68 -22.77 -7.66
N SER A 721 -1.74 -23.70 -7.83
CA SER A 721 -2.10 -25.08 -8.11
C SER A 721 -2.43 -25.83 -6.81
N PHE A 722 -3.54 -26.54 -6.82
CA PHE A 722 -4.02 -27.31 -5.67
C PHE A 722 -4.17 -28.79 -6.04
N LYS A 723 -3.92 -29.66 -5.08
CA LYS A 723 -4.17 -31.10 -5.29
C LYS A 723 -5.67 -31.34 -5.44
N PRO A 724 -6.09 -32.08 -6.46
CA PRO A 724 -7.48 -32.50 -6.56
C PRO A 724 -7.77 -33.53 -5.48
N TYR A 725 -8.63 -33.19 -4.55
CA TYR A 725 -9.11 -34.10 -3.51
C TYR A 725 -10.60 -34.36 -3.69
N SER A 726 -11.09 -35.48 -3.09
CA SER A 726 -12.51 -35.80 -3.12
C SER A 726 -13.35 -34.84 -2.27
N LEU A 727 -14.58 -34.59 -2.69
CA LEU A 727 -15.58 -33.87 -1.91
C LEU A 727 -15.75 -34.47 -0.49
N GLY A 728 -15.61 -35.80 -0.36
CA GLY A 728 -15.69 -36.48 0.93
C GLY A 728 -14.59 -36.04 1.92
N LEU A 729 -13.36 -35.81 1.43
CA LEU A 729 -12.28 -35.28 2.27
C LEU A 729 -12.55 -33.83 2.67
N GLU A 730 -13.00 -32.98 1.74
CA GLU A 730 -13.37 -31.60 1.99
C GLU A 730 -14.44 -31.50 3.08
N LEU A 731 -15.53 -32.24 2.94
CA LEU A 731 -16.59 -32.30 3.95
C LEU A 731 -16.09 -32.84 5.29
N THR A 732 -15.14 -33.78 5.28
CA THR A 732 -14.54 -34.31 6.52
C THR A 732 -13.74 -33.25 7.24
N LEU A 733 -12.87 -32.50 6.54
CA LEU A 733 -12.07 -31.42 7.12
C LEU A 733 -12.96 -30.27 7.62
N MET A 734 -14.01 -29.94 6.88
CA MET A 734 -15.03 -28.98 7.29
C MET A 734 -15.75 -29.46 8.58
N ALA A 735 -16.13 -30.72 8.67
CA ALA A 735 -16.77 -31.31 9.87
C ALA A 735 -15.82 -31.29 11.08
N VAL A 736 -14.51 -31.52 10.88
CA VAL A 736 -13.48 -31.38 11.93
C VAL A 736 -13.36 -29.94 12.39
N SER A 737 -13.33 -29.00 11.48
CA SER A 737 -13.23 -27.56 11.76
C SER A 737 -14.46 -27.08 12.57
N VAL A 738 -15.65 -27.37 12.10
CA VAL A 738 -16.92 -26.99 12.77
C VAL A 738 -17.08 -27.69 14.10
N GLY A 739 -16.86 -29.03 14.14
CA GLY A 739 -16.96 -29.82 15.37
C GLY A 739 -16.00 -29.35 16.46
N GLY A 740 -14.77 -29.05 16.08
CA GLY A 740 -13.75 -28.48 16.97
C GLY A 740 -14.14 -27.07 17.46
N ALA A 741 -14.68 -26.22 16.58
CA ALA A 741 -15.15 -24.87 16.95
C ALA A 741 -16.35 -24.95 17.94
N ILE A 742 -17.28 -25.86 17.72
CA ILE A 742 -18.41 -26.14 18.65
C ILE A 742 -17.89 -26.69 19.98
N GLY A 743 -16.91 -27.60 19.97
CA GLY A 743 -16.26 -28.10 21.19
C GLY A 743 -15.59 -26.95 21.98
N SER A 744 -14.88 -26.07 21.30
CA SER A 744 -14.25 -24.89 21.91
C SER A 744 -15.29 -23.91 22.47
N TRP A 745 -16.42 -23.72 21.77
CA TRP A 745 -17.55 -22.93 22.26
C TRP A 745 -18.15 -23.56 23.53
N PHE A 746 -18.38 -24.89 23.54
CA PHE A 746 -18.92 -25.60 24.69
C PHE A 746 -17.99 -25.46 25.90
N LEU A 747 -16.69 -25.57 25.69
CA LEU A 747 -15.68 -25.36 26.74
C LEU A 747 -15.73 -23.92 27.30
N ALA A 748 -15.83 -22.92 26.45
CA ALA A 748 -15.98 -21.54 26.88
C ALA A 748 -17.29 -21.32 27.66
N ARG A 749 -18.39 -21.89 27.19
CA ARG A 749 -19.70 -21.81 27.84
C ARG A 749 -19.70 -22.47 29.21
N SER A 750 -19.08 -23.61 29.35
CA SER A 750 -19.03 -24.36 30.63
C SER A 750 -18.21 -23.60 31.69
N LYS A 751 -17.15 -22.91 31.27
CA LYS A 751 -16.27 -22.16 32.20
C LYS A 751 -16.79 -20.78 32.52
N TYR A 752 -17.31 -20.06 31.53
CA TYR A 752 -17.61 -18.61 31.63
C TYR A 752 -19.09 -18.25 31.43
N GLY A 753 -19.96 -19.22 31.20
CA GLY A 753 -21.41 -19.02 31.01
C GLY A 753 -22.11 -18.49 32.25
N ALA A 754 -23.45 -18.53 32.20
CA ALA A 754 -24.31 -17.99 33.28
C ALA A 754 -24.05 -18.61 34.66
N SER A 755 -23.60 -19.85 34.73
CA SER A 755 -23.29 -20.62 35.96
C SER A 755 -21.79 -20.58 36.32
N ARG A 756 -21.02 -19.61 35.83
CA ARG A 756 -19.61 -19.53 36.13
C ARG A 756 -19.30 -19.42 37.62
N SER A 757 -18.18 -20.00 38.06
CA SER A 757 -17.67 -19.86 39.41
C SER A 757 -17.40 -18.42 39.75
N PRO A 758 -17.66 -17.91 40.96
CA PRO A 758 -17.21 -16.59 41.37
C PRO A 758 -15.71 -16.40 41.33
N HIS A 759 -14.93 -17.47 41.54
CA HIS A 759 -13.45 -17.50 41.57
C HIS A 759 -12.83 -17.86 40.21
N TRP A 760 -13.56 -17.68 39.11
CA TRP A 760 -13.05 -18.02 37.76
C TRP A 760 -11.74 -17.36 37.40
N ALA A 761 -11.54 -16.10 37.83
CA ALA A 761 -10.33 -15.35 37.53
C ALA A 761 -9.11 -15.85 38.32
N GLU A 762 -9.33 -16.37 39.55
CA GLU A 762 -8.29 -17.02 40.35
C GLU A 762 -7.88 -18.35 39.72
N ALA A 763 -8.86 -19.16 39.32
CA ALA A 763 -8.61 -20.41 38.62
C ALA A 763 -7.85 -20.25 37.31
N GLU A 764 -8.03 -19.12 36.58
CA GLU A 764 -7.21 -18.82 35.40
C GLU A 764 -5.76 -18.56 35.76
N ARG A 765 -5.49 -17.85 36.89
CA ARG A 765 -4.12 -17.53 37.34
C ARG A 765 -3.30 -18.75 37.74
N GLU A 766 -3.95 -19.83 38.13
CA GLU A 766 -3.29 -21.08 38.50
C GLU A 766 -2.81 -21.90 37.29
N LEU A 767 -3.23 -21.54 36.09
CA LEU A 767 -2.81 -22.22 34.86
C LEU A 767 -1.32 -21.96 34.54
N PRO A 768 -0.53 -23.01 34.20
CA PRO A 768 0.93 -22.88 34.04
C PRO A 768 1.38 -21.86 32.98
N ALA A 769 0.56 -21.63 31.94
CA ALA A 769 0.89 -20.70 30.86
C ALA A 769 0.29 -19.30 31.05
N PHE A 770 -0.46 -19.06 32.15
CA PHE A 770 -1.21 -17.82 32.33
C PHE A 770 -0.33 -16.56 32.27
N GLU A 771 0.72 -16.50 33.08
CA GLU A 771 1.58 -15.31 33.11
C GLU A 771 2.26 -15.03 31.76
N LEU A 772 2.73 -16.08 31.08
CA LEU A 772 3.38 -15.94 29.77
C LEU A 772 2.41 -15.35 28.73
N LEU A 773 1.19 -15.87 28.68
CA LEU A 773 0.18 -15.47 27.71
C LEU A 773 -0.46 -14.12 28.03
N GLN A 774 -0.70 -13.84 29.32
CA GLN A 774 -1.20 -12.55 29.76
C GLN A 774 -0.20 -11.42 29.48
N ASN A 775 1.10 -11.68 29.72
CA ASN A 775 2.20 -10.75 29.41
C ASN A 775 2.66 -10.85 27.94
N LYS A 776 1.85 -11.46 27.05
CA LYS A 776 2.06 -11.44 25.60
C LYS A 776 3.43 -12.01 25.20
N TYR A 777 3.88 -13.07 25.85
CA TYR A 777 5.21 -13.67 25.68
C TYR A 777 6.37 -12.72 25.97
N TYR A 778 6.14 -11.67 26.72
CA TYR A 778 7.10 -10.58 27.02
C TYR A 778 7.72 -9.94 25.76
N ILE A 779 6.97 -9.93 24.64
CA ILE A 779 7.48 -9.40 23.36
C ILE A 779 7.75 -7.89 23.45
N ASP A 780 6.92 -7.11 24.15
CA ASP A 780 7.14 -5.68 24.32
C ASP A 780 8.45 -5.42 25.09
N GLU A 781 8.76 -6.23 26.12
CA GLU A 781 9.99 -6.17 26.91
C GLU A 781 11.21 -6.60 26.08
N ILE A 782 11.08 -7.63 25.24
CA ILE A 782 12.12 -8.07 24.31
C ILE A 782 12.45 -6.95 23.31
N TYR A 783 11.43 -6.32 22.71
CA TYR A 783 11.64 -5.18 21.83
C TYR A 783 12.29 -4.00 22.56
N ALA A 784 11.84 -3.70 23.77
CA ALA A 784 12.43 -2.64 24.58
C ALA A 784 13.92 -2.90 24.87
N ALA A 785 14.28 -4.15 25.20
CA ALA A 785 15.63 -4.53 25.57
C ALA A 785 16.59 -4.60 24.37
N TYR A 786 16.16 -5.28 23.28
CA TYR A 786 17.04 -5.64 22.17
C TYR A 786 16.93 -4.75 20.93
N VAL A 787 15.87 -3.94 20.81
CA VAL A 787 15.68 -3.03 19.69
C VAL A 787 15.74 -1.57 20.15
N VAL A 788 14.85 -1.17 21.08
CA VAL A 788 14.71 0.24 21.46
C VAL A 788 15.92 0.75 22.23
N ARG A 789 16.37 0.03 23.27
CA ARG A 789 17.53 0.47 24.07
C ARG A 789 18.83 0.57 23.26
N PRO A 790 19.22 -0.41 22.44
CA PRO A 790 20.40 -0.28 21.57
C PRO A 790 20.28 0.89 20.60
N PHE A 791 19.10 1.08 19.96
CA PHE A 791 18.86 2.21 19.07
C PHE A 791 18.98 3.56 19.78
N MET A 792 18.45 3.65 21.02
CA MET A 792 18.61 4.85 21.84
C MET A 792 20.06 5.06 22.30
N GLY A 793 20.84 3.98 22.42
CA GLY A 793 22.28 4.03 22.62
C GLY A 793 23.02 4.60 21.42
N LEU A 794 22.68 4.17 20.22
CA LEU A 794 23.23 4.72 18.98
C LEU A 794 23.00 6.23 18.85
N ARG A 795 21.88 6.75 19.35
CA ARG A 795 21.62 8.19 19.41
C ARG A 795 22.74 8.95 20.10
N LEU A 796 23.27 8.39 21.20
CA LEU A 796 24.38 9.02 21.95
C LEU A 796 25.65 9.02 21.11
N ILE A 797 25.92 7.93 20.39
CA ILE A 797 27.07 7.83 19.48
C ILE A 797 26.95 8.90 18.37
N PHE A 798 25.79 8.99 17.73
CA PHE A 798 25.58 10.01 16.69
C PHE A 798 25.64 11.44 17.23
N ALA A 799 25.14 11.70 18.44
CA ALA A 799 25.26 13.01 19.09
C ALA A 799 26.73 13.39 19.38
N GLU A 800 27.55 12.39 19.78
CA GLU A 800 28.98 12.65 19.97
C GLU A 800 29.72 12.81 18.63
N MET A 801 29.35 12.03 17.60
CA MET A 801 29.86 12.23 16.24
C MET A 801 29.51 13.63 15.69
N ASP A 802 28.30 14.09 15.90
CA ASP A 802 27.86 15.43 15.50
C ASP A 802 28.71 16.48 16.20
N ARG A 803 28.85 16.41 17.52
CA ARG A 803 29.65 17.31 18.34
C ARG A 803 31.13 17.36 17.92
N TRP A 804 31.76 16.18 17.75
CA TRP A 804 33.20 16.08 17.53
C TRP A 804 33.61 16.18 16.06
N ILE A 805 32.82 15.59 15.17
CA ILE A 805 33.14 15.57 13.74
C ILE A 805 32.50 16.76 13.04
N VAL A 806 31.17 16.90 13.07
CA VAL A 806 30.48 17.96 12.32
C VAL A 806 30.78 19.32 12.93
N ASP A 807 30.42 19.52 14.19
CA ASP A 807 30.70 20.77 14.91
C ASP A 807 32.21 21.03 15.03
N GLY A 808 33.00 20.00 15.23
CA GLY A 808 34.45 20.08 15.27
C GLY A 808 35.04 20.62 13.97
N LEU A 809 34.60 20.11 12.84
CA LEU A 809 35.02 20.59 11.51
C LEU A 809 34.55 22.02 11.26
N VAL A 810 33.29 22.33 11.53
CA VAL A 810 32.73 23.69 11.37
C VAL A 810 33.49 24.69 12.24
N ASN A 811 33.70 24.37 13.51
CA ASN A 811 34.46 25.21 14.43
C ASN A 811 35.95 25.30 14.02
N GLY A 812 36.51 24.21 13.52
CA GLY A 812 37.88 24.17 12.99
C GLY A 812 38.06 25.13 11.81
N VAL A 813 37.14 25.12 10.85
CA VAL A 813 37.11 26.08 9.75
C VAL A 813 37.03 27.53 10.26
N GLY A 814 36.17 27.76 11.27
CA GLY A 814 36.03 29.07 11.92
C GLY A 814 37.34 29.54 12.59
N VAL A 815 38.05 28.63 13.25
CA VAL A 815 39.36 28.92 13.84
C VAL A 815 40.41 29.23 12.78
N LEU A 816 40.45 28.40 11.71
CA LEU A 816 41.37 28.63 10.58
C LEU A 816 41.09 29.95 9.88
N THR A 817 39.83 30.31 9.68
CA THR A 817 39.45 31.61 9.12
C THR A 817 39.91 32.76 9.98
N ARG A 818 39.74 32.69 11.30
CA ARG A 818 40.24 33.68 12.27
C ARG A 818 41.76 33.80 12.24
N LEU A 819 42.47 32.66 12.19
CA LEU A 819 43.91 32.64 12.08
C LEU A 819 44.37 33.26 10.78
N ALA A 820 43.78 32.89 9.66
CA ALA A 820 44.09 33.52 8.35
C ALA A 820 43.83 35.03 8.38
N SER A 821 42.71 35.50 8.92
CA SER A 821 42.40 36.90 9.08
C SER A 821 43.44 37.62 9.97
N TRP A 822 43.87 36.98 11.07
CA TRP A 822 44.92 37.55 11.93
C TRP A 822 46.27 37.69 11.20
N ILE A 823 46.67 36.61 10.47
CA ILE A 823 47.89 36.63 9.65
C ILE A 823 47.80 37.72 8.61
N THR A 824 46.70 37.83 7.86
CA THR A 824 46.50 38.85 6.85
C THR A 824 46.58 40.25 7.46
N GLY A 825 45.92 40.49 8.62
CA GLY A 825 46.02 41.73 9.33
C GLY A 825 47.42 42.06 9.87
N ALA A 826 48.21 41.06 10.28
CA ALA A 826 49.60 41.23 10.65
C ALA A 826 50.47 41.59 9.43
N ILE A 827 50.30 40.91 8.31
CA ILE A 827 50.99 41.24 7.06
C ILE A 827 50.66 42.66 6.63
N ASP A 828 49.41 43.06 6.64
CA ASP A 828 48.99 44.40 6.27
C ASP A 828 49.63 45.44 7.18
N ARG A 829 49.52 45.29 8.51
CA ARG A 829 50.07 46.25 9.47
C ARG A 829 51.58 46.37 9.45
N TYR A 830 52.31 45.23 9.43
CA TYR A 830 53.76 45.26 9.59
C TYR A 830 54.55 45.31 8.28
N LEU A 831 54.03 44.63 7.23
CA LEU A 831 54.70 44.66 5.91
C LEU A 831 54.21 45.78 5.00
N VAL A 832 52.92 45.92 4.80
CA VAL A 832 52.37 46.87 3.85
C VAL A 832 52.43 48.26 4.47
N ASP A 833 51.74 48.46 5.59
CA ASP A 833 51.75 49.75 6.29
C ASP A 833 53.16 50.12 6.79
N GLY A 834 53.93 49.13 7.27
CA GLY A 834 55.28 49.28 7.69
C GLY A 834 56.17 49.76 6.54
N ALA A 835 56.08 49.21 5.35
CA ALA A 835 56.84 49.64 4.17
C ALA A 835 56.40 51.01 3.69
N VAL A 836 55.10 51.29 3.70
CA VAL A 836 54.61 52.67 3.32
C VAL A 836 55.10 53.70 4.31
N ASN A 837 55.01 53.44 5.61
CA ASN A 837 55.51 54.34 6.63
C ASN A 837 57.05 54.57 6.56
N PHE A 838 57.79 53.47 6.32
CA PHE A 838 59.19 53.51 6.12
C PHE A 838 59.58 54.39 4.95
N VAL A 839 58.91 54.22 3.78
CA VAL A 839 59.14 55.10 2.63
C VAL A 839 58.72 56.51 2.93
N ALA A 840 57.62 56.77 3.57
CA ALA A 840 57.14 58.10 3.95
C ALA A 840 58.12 58.77 4.91
N GLU A 841 58.58 58.14 5.98
CA GLU A 841 59.52 58.62 6.96
C GLU A 841 60.89 58.81 6.31
N GLY A 842 61.32 57.86 5.49
CA GLY A 842 62.56 57.98 4.70
C GLY A 842 62.54 59.20 3.82
N THR A 843 61.42 59.40 3.15
CA THR A 843 61.22 60.55 2.27
C THR A 843 61.22 61.87 3.07
N LEU A 844 60.52 61.90 4.19
CA LEU A 844 60.51 63.05 5.11
C LEU A 844 61.88 63.36 5.67
N ASN A 845 62.62 62.34 6.13
CA ASN A 845 63.98 62.48 6.65
C ASN A 845 65.00 62.96 5.56
N ALA A 846 64.87 62.41 4.33
CA ALA A 846 65.62 62.84 3.18
C ALA A 846 65.29 64.31 2.85
N GLY A 847 63.98 64.67 2.88
CA GLY A 847 63.54 66.07 2.68
C GLY A 847 64.09 67.02 3.71
N VAL A 848 64.13 66.65 5.02
CA VAL A 848 64.73 67.44 6.08
C VAL A 848 66.24 67.65 5.88
N LYS A 849 66.95 66.58 5.49
CA LYS A 849 68.37 66.63 5.14
C LYS A 849 68.66 67.53 3.90
N LEU A 850 67.84 67.33 2.87
CA LEU A 850 67.91 68.19 1.69
C LEU A 850 67.65 69.70 2.02
N ARG A 851 66.66 69.90 2.89
CA ARG A 851 66.37 71.25 3.34
C ARG A 851 67.59 71.95 4.08
N SER A 852 68.39 71.13 4.80
CA SER A 852 69.60 71.66 5.42
C SER A 852 70.69 72.21 4.38
N LEU A 853 70.59 71.71 3.17
CA LEU A 853 71.44 72.20 2.08
C LEU A 853 70.97 73.59 1.58
N GLN A 854 69.72 73.95 1.89
CA GLN A 854 69.16 75.30 1.58
C GLN A 854 69.64 76.28 2.63
N THR A 855 70.86 76.66 2.56
CA THR A 855 71.50 77.56 3.56
C THR A 855 71.08 79.04 3.41
N GLY A 856 70.28 79.33 2.39
CA GLY A 856 69.87 80.77 2.10
C GLY A 856 71.01 81.69 1.64
N ARG A 857 72.22 81.22 1.60
CA ARG A 857 73.42 81.99 1.17
C ARG A 857 73.67 81.69 -0.28
N ILE A 858 73.56 82.67 -1.13
CA ILE A 858 73.74 82.55 -2.58
C ILE A 858 75.10 81.92 -2.94
N GLN A 859 76.10 82.16 -2.15
CA GLN A 859 77.43 81.60 -2.37
C GLN A 859 77.48 80.09 -2.33
N ASN A 860 76.74 79.43 -1.42
CA ASN A 860 76.69 77.99 -1.32
C ASN A 860 76.00 77.34 -2.50
N TYR A 861 75.01 77.99 -3.10
CA TYR A 861 74.32 77.49 -4.27
C TYR A 861 75.22 77.62 -5.50
N VAL A 862 76.04 78.73 -5.59
CA VAL A 862 77.01 78.91 -6.62
C VAL A 862 78.10 77.82 -6.53
N TYR A 863 78.62 77.57 -5.31
CA TYR A 863 79.56 76.44 -5.10
C TYR A 863 78.92 75.05 -5.45
N GLY A 864 77.66 74.84 -5.12
CA GLY A 864 76.96 73.61 -5.47
C GLY A 864 76.86 73.51 -7.01
N LEU A 865 76.48 74.52 -7.68
CA LEU A 865 76.44 74.63 -9.14
C LEU A 865 77.75 74.29 -9.77
N LEU A 866 78.81 74.98 -9.32
CA LEU A 866 80.15 74.81 -9.81
C LEU A 866 80.71 73.43 -9.56
N GLY A 867 80.43 72.88 -8.36
CA GLY A 867 80.77 71.50 -8.00
C GLY A 867 79.99 70.49 -8.86
N GLY A 868 78.70 70.74 -9.14
CA GLY A 868 77.88 69.89 -10.03
C GLY A 868 78.39 69.92 -11.46
N VAL A 869 78.73 71.08 -12.01
CA VAL A 869 79.31 71.18 -13.34
C VAL A 869 80.70 70.47 -13.44
N ALA A 870 81.55 70.66 -12.39
CA ALA A 870 82.83 69.99 -12.33
C ALA A 870 82.65 68.45 -12.26
N PHE A 871 81.67 67.95 -11.39
CA PHE A 871 81.36 66.55 -11.27
C PHE A 871 80.85 65.99 -12.61
N PHE A 872 79.90 66.61 -13.25
CA PHE A 872 79.42 66.12 -14.53
C PHE A 872 80.49 66.16 -15.61
N SER A 873 81.37 67.19 -15.64
CA SER A 873 82.50 67.25 -16.58
C SER A 873 83.47 66.07 -16.31
N ILE A 874 83.78 65.77 -15.06
CA ILE A 874 84.66 64.65 -14.71
C ILE A 874 83.96 63.33 -15.13
N VAL A 875 82.64 63.10 -14.74
CA VAL A 875 81.90 61.93 -15.17
C VAL A 875 81.86 61.80 -16.70
N GLN A 876 81.68 62.93 -17.42
CA GLN A 876 81.69 62.94 -18.88
C GLN A 876 83.03 62.62 -19.44
N TYR A 877 84.13 63.01 -18.73
CA TYR A 877 85.50 62.71 -19.13
C TYR A 877 85.82 61.21 -18.96
N PHE A 878 85.31 60.57 -17.87
CA PHE A 878 85.53 59.15 -17.60
C PHE A 878 84.55 58.20 -18.35
N LEU A 879 83.44 58.78 -18.86
CA LEU A 879 82.47 58.01 -19.68
C LEU A 879 82.74 58.12 -21.18
N LYS A 880 83.73 58.98 -21.61
CA LYS A 880 84.37 58.98 -22.94
C LYS A 880 85.63 58.09 -22.91
#